data_adf135bd2514277f29b18f3028dc54c2
#
_entry.id   adf135bd2514277f29b18f3028dc54c2
#
_cell.length_a   1.000
_cell.length_b   1.000
_cell.length_c   1.000
_cell.angle_alpha   90.00
_cell.angle_beta   90.00
_cell.angle_gamma   90.00
#
_symmetry.space_group_name_H-M   'P 1'
#
loop_
_entity.id
_entity.type
_entity.pdbx_description
1 polymer ?
#
loop_
_entity_poly.entity_id
_entity_poly.type
_entity_poly.pdbx_seq_one_letter_code
_entity_poly.pdbx_strand_id
1 'polypeptide(L)'
;MYNLSITTGKIADDFSALLMLCCILMVQSCTVPVQTTASLSSDNGDGTYTNPVINADYPDPDIIRVGEDFYMVSSSFVAMPGIPICHSKDLINWRIIGHAYDSITFRPQYRMENEQTAYSRLCWAPSIKYHDGTYYIGANIADDGFVMFKSNKPEGPYSMYKFDKRLYDPGFFIDDDGKKYVTHGKTKIYLTRLKDDGTGVLDPDDEGTLIITAPKGYEYLFEGCHTYKRNGWYYIFNPALGYNGVQMISRSRNLYGPYETKVLIDDDINYAGAGVHQGGYVETLEGESWAYTFQDRDYMGRCVMLYPMKWEEDWPVVGPEGKPGKGVVTYRKPAVKTKQEITFPQHSDDFSSSKLAHVWEFNHVPRKDKWSLTDRPGYFRIYAQYAKGFEWARNSLTQKVSGPYSTGTVSLDLTGLREGDFAGNGIMGRVMYQLGVRKKADGFWLEMRQGGREGETVVDSLPVKTDKIYLRTEVTKQGSLLFYYSLDNLEYNRLGPEGVSNFWGFLGIRHALCCYNLNKGATGGYADFDYFELESNRRGNHYDAFTEIDFSQYDDREGMKLVRPVAKRPMQFISGVRDGNWLVFNNMCFKQNPQKVTIELQAETPGTVIEIREGSLDGKLIATCPINQNQTPGEWEKQTFEVSGAVKDKSKIYFLFRGQSQGLAIKNFIFY
;
A
#
# COMPACT_ATOMS: atom_id res chain seq x y z
N MET A 1 -15.92 76.43 -46.31
CA MET A 1 -16.51 76.08 -45.02
C MET A 1 -17.32 74.81 -45.19
N TYR A 2 -16.72 73.68 -44.97
CA TYR A 2 -17.41 72.40 -44.72
C TYR A 2 -16.61 71.60 -43.67
N ASN A 3 -17.25 71.38 -42.52
CA ASN A 3 -16.73 70.59 -41.47
C ASN A 3 -16.85 69.08 -41.82
N LEU A 4 -15.74 68.35 -41.79
CA LEU A 4 -15.76 66.86 -41.72
C LEU A 4 -15.37 66.45 -40.32
N SER A 5 -16.33 65.97 -39.55
CA SER A 5 -16.10 65.21 -38.27
C SER A 5 -15.81 63.77 -38.63
N ILE A 6 -14.60 63.33 -38.37
CA ILE A 6 -14.23 61.92 -38.47
C ILE A 6 -14.52 61.22 -37.09
N THR A 7 -15.48 60.34 -37.11
CA THR A 7 -15.81 59.47 -35.95
C THR A 7 -14.74 58.39 -35.78
N THR A 8 -13.88 58.57 -34.78
CA THR A 8 -12.93 57.60 -34.31
C THR A 8 -13.60 56.70 -33.22
N GLY A 9 -14.41 55.73 -33.61
CA GLY A 9 -15.17 54.98 -32.63
C GLY A 9 -15.37 53.47 -32.89
N LYS A 10 -14.80 52.91 -33.97
CA LYS A 10 -15.07 51.52 -34.34
C LYS A 10 -13.85 50.59 -34.54
N ILE A 11 -12.63 51.11 -34.43
CA ILE A 11 -11.42 50.32 -34.66
C ILE A 11 -10.80 49.82 -33.33
N ALA A 12 -11.16 50.43 -32.18
CA ALA A 12 -10.64 50.02 -30.87
C ALA A 12 -11.34 48.77 -30.27
N ASP A 13 -12.62 48.56 -30.62
CA ASP A 13 -13.38 47.44 -30.05
C ASP A 13 -13.05 46.09 -30.71
N ASP A 14 -12.70 46.07 -32.01
CA ASP A 14 -12.32 44.83 -32.70
C ASP A 14 -10.93 44.31 -32.31
N PHE A 15 -10.01 45.21 -31.89
CA PHE A 15 -8.68 44.80 -31.39
C PHE A 15 -8.75 44.25 -29.96
N SER A 16 -9.66 44.75 -29.14
CA SER A 16 -9.86 44.25 -27.78
C SER A 16 -10.55 42.86 -27.76
N ALA A 17 -11.47 42.62 -28.68
CA ALA A 17 -12.14 41.33 -28.86
C ALA A 17 -11.18 40.28 -29.42
N LEU A 18 -10.27 40.64 -30.33
CA LEU A 18 -9.27 39.70 -30.86
C LEU A 18 -8.17 39.38 -29.85
N LEU A 19 -7.75 40.31 -28.99
CA LEU A 19 -6.81 40.06 -27.89
C LEU A 19 -7.44 39.20 -26.77
N MET A 20 -8.73 39.38 -26.46
CA MET A 20 -9.44 38.54 -25.49
C MET A 20 -9.67 37.14 -26.04
N LEU A 21 -9.92 36.95 -27.33
CA LEU A 21 -10.06 35.63 -27.95
C LEU A 21 -8.70 34.90 -28.06
N CYS A 22 -7.59 35.62 -28.30
CA CYS A 22 -6.24 35.05 -28.26
C CYS A 22 -5.78 34.70 -26.84
N CYS A 23 -6.19 35.45 -25.80
CA CYS A 23 -5.90 35.11 -24.41
C CYS A 23 -6.73 33.92 -23.90
N ILE A 24 -7.94 33.69 -24.45
CA ILE A 24 -8.77 32.54 -24.11
C ILE A 24 -8.29 31.27 -24.82
N LEU A 25 -7.57 31.38 -25.93
CA LEU A 25 -7.00 30.23 -26.65
C LEU A 25 -5.59 29.82 -26.18
N MET A 26 -4.95 30.55 -25.24
CA MET A 26 -3.63 30.21 -24.69
C MET A 26 -3.67 29.68 -23.27
N VAL A 27 -4.84 29.37 -22.71
CA VAL A 27 -4.97 28.68 -21.41
C VAL A 27 -5.77 27.39 -21.59
N GLN A 28 -5.46 26.60 -22.62
CA GLN A 28 -5.56 25.17 -22.52
C GLN A 28 -4.19 24.65 -22.09
N SER A 29 -3.77 25.04 -20.88
CA SER A 29 -2.88 24.20 -20.11
C SER A 29 -3.59 22.86 -19.97
N CYS A 30 -2.94 21.78 -20.39
CA CYS A 30 -3.34 20.43 -20.04
C CYS A 30 -3.42 20.35 -18.51
N THR A 31 -4.57 20.69 -17.94
CA THR A 31 -4.91 20.27 -16.60
C THR A 31 -5.06 18.76 -16.71
N VAL A 32 -4.02 18.02 -16.34
CA VAL A 32 -4.15 16.60 -15.99
C VAL A 32 -5.37 16.56 -15.05
N PRO A 33 -6.42 15.80 -15.35
CA PRO A 33 -7.54 15.71 -14.45
C PRO A 33 -6.97 15.22 -13.11
N VAL A 34 -7.03 16.06 -12.07
CA VAL A 34 -6.72 15.66 -10.71
C VAL A 34 -7.70 14.54 -10.40
N GLN A 35 -7.22 13.31 -10.53
CA GLN A 35 -8.00 12.15 -10.15
C GLN A 35 -8.36 12.33 -8.68
N THR A 36 -9.63 12.37 -8.41
CA THR A 36 -10.10 12.59 -7.05
C THR A 36 -9.57 11.44 -6.20
N THR A 37 -8.81 11.75 -5.15
CA THR A 37 -8.29 10.83 -4.13
C THR A 37 -9.39 9.93 -3.54
N ALA A 38 -10.65 10.26 -3.81
CA ALA A 38 -11.83 9.47 -3.50
C ALA A 38 -11.80 8.03 -4.04
N SER A 39 -11.13 7.75 -5.16
CA SER A 39 -11.04 6.38 -5.71
C SER A 39 -10.05 5.50 -4.94
N LEU A 40 -9.10 6.08 -4.21
CA LEU A 40 -8.09 5.39 -3.39
C LEU A 40 -8.54 5.19 -1.94
N SER A 41 -9.43 6.05 -1.44
CA SER A 41 -9.85 6.05 -0.04
C SER A 41 -10.68 4.83 0.34
N SER A 42 -10.55 4.40 1.61
CA SER A 42 -11.41 3.39 2.24
C SER A 42 -12.79 3.92 2.63
N ASP A 43 -12.98 5.21 2.59
CA ASP A 43 -14.25 5.88 2.84
C ASP A 43 -15.23 5.61 1.69
N ASN A 44 -16.35 4.94 1.99
CA ASN A 44 -17.35 4.61 0.98
C ASN A 44 -18.25 5.80 0.61
N GLY A 45 -18.16 6.91 1.36
CA GLY A 45 -18.97 8.12 1.15
C GLY A 45 -20.40 8.03 1.67
N ASP A 46 -20.82 6.91 2.23
CA ASP A 46 -22.16 6.61 2.74
C ASP A 46 -22.22 6.48 4.28
N GLY A 47 -21.15 6.88 4.98
CA GLY A 47 -21.01 6.72 6.43
C GLY A 47 -20.34 5.41 6.84
N THR A 48 -19.93 4.58 5.87
CA THR A 48 -19.17 3.35 6.11
C THR A 48 -17.74 3.45 5.55
N TYR A 49 -16.89 2.51 5.96
CA TYR A 49 -15.55 2.30 5.40
C TYR A 49 -15.36 0.81 5.09
N THR A 50 -14.39 0.51 4.22
CA THR A 50 -14.00 -0.86 3.87
C THR A 50 -12.53 -1.08 4.17
N ASN A 51 -12.20 -2.14 4.92
CA ASN A 51 -10.82 -2.53 5.22
C ASN A 51 -10.06 -3.07 3.99
N PRO A 52 -8.76 -2.82 3.89
CA PRO A 52 -7.89 -2.06 4.80
C PRO A 52 -8.19 -0.56 4.77
N VAL A 53 -8.07 0.14 5.88
CA VAL A 53 -8.23 1.61 5.89
C VAL A 53 -7.12 2.30 5.10
N ILE A 54 -5.91 1.69 5.04
CA ILE A 54 -4.86 2.07 4.10
C ILE A 54 -4.46 0.81 3.33
N ASN A 55 -4.86 0.72 2.07
CA ASN A 55 -4.56 -0.41 1.20
C ASN A 55 -3.23 -0.19 0.46
N ALA A 56 -2.17 -0.01 1.21
CA ALA A 56 -0.78 0.18 0.79
C ALA A 56 0.14 -0.22 1.95
N ASP A 57 1.45 -0.32 1.69
CA ASP A 57 2.46 -0.81 2.63
C ASP A 57 2.75 0.19 3.77
N TYR A 58 2.02 0.06 4.87
CA TYR A 58 2.25 0.79 6.12
C TYR A 58 2.45 -0.20 7.28
N PRO A 59 3.63 -0.88 7.34
CA PRO A 59 3.89 -1.93 8.31
C PRO A 59 3.99 -1.39 9.74
N ASP A 60 3.64 -2.25 10.70
CA ASP A 60 3.87 -2.01 12.12
C ASP A 60 3.29 -0.65 12.60
N PRO A 61 1.99 -0.37 12.34
CA PRO A 61 1.42 0.93 12.67
C PRO A 61 1.32 1.12 14.18
N ASP A 62 1.67 2.33 14.69
CA ASP A 62 1.29 2.79 16.04
C ASP A 62 0.50 4.09 15.90
N ILE A 63 -0.67 4.16 16.54
CA ILE A 63 -1.62 5.28 16.43
C ILE A 63 -1.85 5.91 17.80
N ILE A 64 -1.78 7.23 17.85
CA ILE A 64 -2.18 8.03 19.01
C ILE A 64 -3.23 9.06 18.63
N ARG A 65 -4.00 9.51 19.62
CA ARG A 65 -4.89 10.67 19.53
C ARG A 65 -4.34 11.83 20.36
N VAL A 66 -4.34 13.03 19.78
CA VAL A 66 -4.04 14.28 20.48
C VAL A 66 -5.12 15.30 20.16
N GLY A 67 -5.98 15.58 21.11
CA GLY A 67 -7.19 16.37 20.86
C GLY A 67 -8.13 15.65 19.88
N GLU A 68 -8.49 16.32 18.78
CA GLU A 68 -9.34 15.78 17.71
C GLU A 68 -8.52 15.06 16.60
N ASP A 69 -7.19 15.06 16.72
CA ASP A 69 -6.29 14.60 15.67
C ASP A 69 -5.71 13.22 16.02
N PHE A 70 -5.64 12.35 15.01
CA PHE A 70 -4.99 11.06 15.09
C PHE A 70 -3.69 11.10 14.31
N TYR A 71 -2.63 10.53 14.88
CA TYR A 71 -1.31 10.42 14.27
C TYR A 71 -0.87 8.98 14.25
N MET A 72 -0.40 8.53 13.10
CA MET A 72 0.13 7.18 12.89
C MET A 72 1.55 7.25 12.38
N VAL A 73 2.40 6.38 12.93
CA VAL A 73 3.76 6.10 12.41
C VAL A 73 3.81 4.67 11.88
N SER A 74 4.76 4.41 10.97
CA SER A 74 4.92 3.10 10.34
C SER A 74 6.39 2.83 10.03
N SER A 75 6.78 1.57 10.00
CA SER A 75 8.11 1.14 9.56
C SER A 75 8.42 1.66 8.15
N SER A 76 9.64 2.14 7.95
CA SER A 76 10.10 2.65 6.67
C SER A 76 11.28 1.85 6.11
N PHE A 77 11.87 0.98 6.93
CA PHE A 77 13.09 0.26 6.57
C PHE A 77 14.15 1.24 6.06
N VAL A 78 14.73 0.99 4.88
CA VAL A 78 15.79 1.84 4.30
C VAL A 78 15.27 3.05 3.53
N ALA A 79 13.97 3.19 3.35
CA ALA A 79 13.37 4.31 2.62
C ALA A 79 13.67 5.66 3.29
N MET A 80 13.98 6.68 2.50
CA MET A 80 14.38 8.02 2.93
C MET A 80 13.55 9.12 2.21
N PRO A 81 12.98 10.06 2.96
CA PRO A 81 12.95 10.18 4.42
C PRO A 81 12.22 9.00 5.07
N GLY A 82 12.39 8.79 6.38
CA GLY A 82 11.88 7.59 7.05
C GLY A 82 11.01 7.85 8.27
N ILE A 83 10.26 6.83 8.65
CA ILE A 83 9.12 6.84 9.56
C ILE A 83 8.11 7.89 9.10
N PRO A 84 7.26 7.57 8.12
CA PRO A 84 6.20 8.46 7.71
C PRO A 84 5.26 8.74 8.89
N ILE A 85 4.87 10.00 9.03
CA ILE A 85 3.90 10.45 10.02
C ILE A 85 2.63 10.78 9.27
N CYS A 86 1.61 9.95 9.48
CA CYS A 86 0.31 10.13 8.89
C CYS A 86 -0.63 10.82 9.88
N HIS A 87 -1.53 11.64 9.37
CA HIS A 87 -2.52 12.38 10.12
C HIS A 87 -3.92 12.07 9.61
N SER A 88 -4.86 11.94 10.53
CA SER A 88 -6.30 11.77 10.27
C SER A 88 -7.13 12.46 11.37
N LYS A 89 -8.38 12.82 11.06
CA LYS A 89 -9.37 13.26 12.04
C LYS A 89 -10.48 12.21 12.27
N ASP A 90 -10.50 11.12 11.49
CA ASP A 90 -11.56 10.12 11.51
C ASP A 90 -11.08 8.65 11.49
N LEU A 91 -9.76 8.41 11.55
CA LEU A 91 -9.12 7.10 11.45
C LEU A 91 -9.26 6.40 10.07
N ILE A 92 -9.95 7.02 9.13
CA ILE A 92 -10.25 6.46 7.80
C ILE A 92 -9.47 7.19 6.71
N ASN A 93 -9.51 8.51 6.75
CA ASN A 93 -8.91 9.38 5.77
C ASN A 93 -7.54 9.87 6.26
N TRP A 94 -6.48 9.35 5.68
CA TRP A 94 -5.11 9.59 6.10
C TRP A 94 -4.32 10.39 5.06
N ARG A 95 -3.40 11.24 5.53
CA ARG A 95 -2.40 11.94 4.70
C ARG A 95 -1.05 11.95 5.40
N ILE A 96 0.04 11.91 4.66
CA ILE A 96 1.39 12.06 5.21
C ILE A 96 1.64 13.55 5.46
N ILE A 97 2.04 13.90 6.68
CA ILE A 97 2.33 15.28 7.08
C ILE A 97 3.83 15.56 7.29
N GLY A 98 4.64 14.51 7.36
CA GLY A 98 6.09 14.60 7.59
C GLY A 98 6.71 13.23 7.80
N HIS A 99 7.97 13.27 8.23
CA HIS A 99 8.77 12.09 8.58
C HIS A 99 9.60 12.38 9.84
N ALA A 100 9.93 11.33 10.59
CA ALA A 100 10.75 11.48 11.79
C ALA A 100 12.20 11.88 11.48
N TYR A 101 12.70 11.57 10.29
CA TYR A 101 14.04 11.94 9.85
C TYR A 101 14.14 12.03 8.32
N ASP A 102 15.01 12.92 7.83
CA ASP A 102 15.32 13.04 6.41
C ASP A 102 16.27 11.92 5.95
N SER A 103 17.27 11.58 6.75
CA SER A 103 18.25 10.54 6.44
C SER A 103 19.00 10.03 7.67
N ILE A 104 19.35 8.74 7.67
CA ILE A 104 20.25 8.11 8.62
C ILE A 104 21.45 7.57 7.86
N THR A 105 22.65 8.00 8.27
CA THR A 105 23.92 7.75 7.54
C THR A 105 24.95 6.98 8.36
N PHE A 106 24.52 6.24 9.41
CA PHE A 106 25.44 5.57 10.34
C PHE A 106 26.36 4.55 9.66
N ARG A 107 25.90 3.93 8.57
CA ARG A 107 26.61 2.84 7.88
C ARG A 107 26.70 3.06 6.37
N PRO A 108 27.75 2.53 5.71
CA PRO A 108 27.94 2.65 4.26
C PRO A 108 26.78 2.05 3.46
N GLN A 109 26.20 0.92 3.90
CA GLN A 109 25.08 0.26 3.21
C GLN A 109 23.84 1.14 3.12
N TYR A 110 23.63 2.10 4.04
CA TYR A 110 22.50 3.03 3.96
C TYR A 110 22.65 4.04 2.81
N ARG A 111 23.90 4.23 2.33
CA ARG A 111 24.26 5.07 1.19
C ARG A 111 24.62 4.29 -0.07
N MET A 112 24.38 2.96 -0.07
CA MET A 112 24.76 2.05 -1.17
C MET A 112 26.25 2.16 -1.55
N GLU A 113 27.10 2.33 -0.54
CA GLU A 113 28.55 2.41 -0.68
C GLU A 113 29.21 1.04 -0.45
N ASN A 114 30.43 0.86 -0.99
CA ASN A 114 31.23 -0.36 -0.87
C ASN A 114 30.47 -1.62 -1.35
N GLU A 115 29.67 -1.51 -2.42
CA GLU A 115 28.85 -2.60 -2.97
C GLU A 115 27.93 -3.25 -1.91
N GLN A 116 27.39 -2.45 -1.01
CA GLN A 116 26.47 -2.87 0.05
C GLN A 116 25.11 -2.18 -0.13
N THR A 117 24.04 -2.88 0.21
CA THR A 117 22.67 -2.34 0.28
C THR A 117 22.06 -2.66 1.63
N ALA A 118 21.02 -1.90 1.98
CA ALA A 118 20.33 -2.07 3.26
C ALA A 118 18.81 -2.31 3.09
N TYR A 119 18.40 -2.84 1.97
CA TYR A 119 17.00 -3.20 1.77
C TYR A 119 16.48 -4.06 2.93
N SER A 120 15.26 -3.82 3.39
CA SER A 120 14.64 -4.48 4.55
C SER A 120 15.36 -4.28 5.90
N ARG A 121 16.35 -3.39 5.93
CA ARG A 121 17.07 -3.05 7.17
C ARG A 121 16.80 -1.57 7.50
N LEU A 122 17.32 -1.12 8.61
CA LEU A 122 17.30 0.23 9.17
C LEU A 122 16.09 0.40 10.11
N CYS A 123 15.02 1.08 9.79
CA CYS A 123 14.01 1.45 10.78
C CYS A 123 12.83 0.46 10.83
N TRP A 124 12.65 -0.19 11.98
CA TRP A 124 11.61 -1.19 12.25
C TRP A 124 10.71 -0.79 13.41
N ALA A 125 9.42 -1.10 13.29
CA ALA A 125 8.39 -1.06 14.33
C ALA A 125 8.48 0.22 15.22
N PRO A 126 8.20 1.41 14.68
CA PRO A 126 8.19 2.63 15.46
C PRO A 126 7.00 2.66 16.41
N SER A 127 7.20 3.27 17.60
CA SER A 127 6.14 3.52 18.57
C SER A 127 6.06 5.01 18.87
N ILE A 128 4.85 5.60 18.79
CA ILE A 128 4.62 7.03 19.02
C ILE A 128 3.86 7.27 20.31
N LYS A 129 4.25 8.31 21.06
CA LYS A 129 3.52 8.84 22.22
C LYS A 129 3.58 10.35 22.25
N TYR A 130 2.59 10.96 22.91
CA TYR A 130 2.54 12.40 23.18
C TYR A 130 2.43 12.63 24.67
N HIS A 131 3.27 13.51 25.21
CA HIS A 131 3.27 13.88 26.63
C HIS A 131 3.83 15.28 26.81
N ASP A 132 3.14 16.12 27.57
CA ASP A 132 3.56 17.48 27.93
C ASP A 132 4.07 18.31 26.74
N GLY A 133 3.28 18.36 25.66
CA GLY A 133 3.62 19.17 24.48
C GLY A 133 4.68 18.55 23.57
N THR A 134 5.16 17.34 23.89
CA THR A 134 6.23 16.67 23.11
C THR A 134 5.72 15.37 22.49
N TYR A 135 5.97 15.20 21.19
CA TYR A 135 5.83 13.94 20.47
C TYR A 135 7.14 13.15 20.58
N TYR A 136 7.03 11.90 20.93
CA TYR A 136 8.13 10.95 21.05
C TYR A 136 7.89 9.82 20.06
N ILE A 137 8.91 9.49 19.24
CA ILE A 137 8.86 8.33 18.36
C ILE A 137 10.08 7.47 18.67
N GLY A 138 9.86 6.29 19.24
CA GLY A 138 10.92 5.30 19.51
C GLY A 138 10.96 4.26 18.40
N ALA A 139 12.15 3.92 17.89
CA ALA A 139 12.29 2.90 16.86
C ALA A 139 13.62 2.14 17.00
N ASN A 140 13.66 0.92 16.51
CA ASN A 140 14.89 0.15 16.44
C ASN A 140 15.53 0.32 15.05
N ILE A 141 16.80 0.73 15.03
CA ILE A 141 17.59 0.82 13.81
C ILE A 141 18.42 -0.46 13.69
N ALA A 142 17.87 -1.44 13.01
CA ALA A 142 18.49 -2.75 12.72
C ALA A 142 19.74 -3.10 13.56
N ASP A 143 20.93 -2.78 13.02
CA ASP A 143 22.21 -3.13 13.61
C ASP A 143 22.80 -1.99 14.47
N ASP A 144 22.11 -0.85 14.61
CA ASP A 144 22.62 0.37 15.27
C ASP A 144 21.96 0.67 16.62
N GLY A 145 20.96 -0.11 17.02
CA GLY A 145 20.29 0.03 18.30
C GLY A 145 19.02 0.87 18.24
N PHE A 146 18.51 1.22 19.42
CA PHE A 146 17.29 2.00 19.56
C PHE A 146 17.58 3.51 19.35
N VAL A 147 16.62 4.20 18.75
CA VAL A 147 16.63 5.66 18.62
C VAL A 147 15.34 6.24 19.15
N MET A 148 15.44 7.43 19.77
CA MET A 148 14.29 8.24 20.15
C MET A 148 14.30 9.53 19.35
N PHE A 149 13.20 9.85 18.70
CA PHE A 149 12.94 11.11 18.03
C PHE A 149 11.99 11.96 18.87
N LYS A 150 12.26 13.25 19.00
CA LYS A 150 11.46 14.19 19.81
C LYS A 150 11.17 15.47 19.05
N SER A 151 9.92 15.93 19.10
CA SER A 151 9.46 17.19 18.51
C SER A 151 8.27 17.76 19.28
N ASN A 152 8.08 19.08 19.25
CA ASN A 152 6.85 19.74 19.77
C ASN A 152 5.77 19.86 18.69
N LYS A 153 6.05 19.43 17.46
CA LYS A 153 5.09 19.43 16.36
C LYS A 153 5.01 18.04 15.76
N PRO A 154 3.80 17.56 15.41
CA PRO A 154 3.67 16.23 14.86
C PRO A 154 4.39 16.05 13.52
N GLU A 155 4.43 17.08 12.67
CA GLU A 155 5.14 17.08 11.39
C GLU A 155 6.68 17.22 11.51
N GLY A 156 7.19 17.52 12.70
CA GLY A 156 8.59 17.76 12.95
C GLY A 156 9.01 19.23 12.86
N PRO A 157 10.33 19.54 12.73
CA PRO A 157 11.42 18.57 12.68
C PRO A 157 11.67 17.87 14.02
N TYR A 158 12.20 16.65 13.95
CA TYR A 158 12.52 15.85 15.13
C TYR A 158 14.02 15.87 15.44
N SER A 159 14.34 15.97 16.73
CA SER A 159 15.68 15.72 17.24
C SER A 159 15.87 14.23 17.52
N MET A 160 16.96 13.64 17.02
CA MET A 160 17.26 12.21 17.16
C MET A 160 18.26 11.95 18.28
N TYR A 161 17.97 10.98 19.14
CA TYR A 161 18.83 10.50 20.22
C TYR A 161 19.08 9.00 20.01
N LYS A 162 20.33 8.63 19.72
CA LYS A 162 20.74 7.24 19.55
C LYS A 162 21.13 6.63 20.89
N PHE A 163 20.63 5.39 21.15
CA PHE A 163 21.00 4.60 22.30
C PHE A 163 22.03 3.53 21.90
N ASP A 164 22.96 3.22 22.76
CA ASP A 164 23.92 2.14 22.54
C ASP A 164 23.35 0.78 22.97
N LYS A 165 22.02 0.65 22.88
CA LYS A 165 21.28 -0.56 23.25
C LYS A 165 20.21 -0.90 22.21
N ARG A 166 20.09 -2.16 21.85
CA ARG A 166 19.04 -2.64 21.00
C ARG A 166 17.80 -2.99 21.84
N LEU A 167 16.68 -2.36 21.55
CA LEU A 167 15.37 -2.66 22.15
C LEU A 167 14.49 -3.14 20.99
N TYR A 168 14.46 -4.46 20.79
CA TYR A 168 13.84 -5.08 19.62
C TYR A 168 12.31 -4.93 19.64
N ASP A 169 11.71 -4.44 18.54
CA ASP A 169 10.28 -4.19 18.36
C ASP A 169 9.66 -3.41 19.54
N PRO A 170 10.09 -2.16 19.72
CA PRO A 170 9.88 -1.42 20.95
C PRO A 170 8.45 -0.87 21.07
N GLY A 171 7.80 -1.14 22.19
CA GLY A 171 6.58 -0.44 22.62
C GLY A 171 6.93 0.66 23.62
N PHE A 172 7.07 1.91 23.16
CA PHE A 172 7.34 3.03 24.05
C PHE A 172 6.11 3.38 24.90
N PHE A 173 6.31 3.57 26.19
CA PHE A 173 5.26 3.82 27.15
C PHE A 173 5.66 4.92 28.14
N ILE A 174 4.71 5.79 28.49
CA ILE A 174 4.83 6.81 29.53
C ILE A 174 3.75 6.54 30.57
N ASP A 175 4.15 6.28 31.83
CA ASP A 175 3.21 6.05 32.91
C ASP A 175 2.64 7.37 33.47
N ASP A 176 1.61 7.29 34.31
CA ASP A 176 0.91 8.45 34.89
C ASP A 176 1.86 9.36 35.72
N ASP A 177 2.94 8.83 36.26
CA ASP A 177 3.98 9.57 36.99
C ASP A 177 5.03 10.23 36.08
N GLY A 178 4.82 10.16 34.74
CA GLY A 178 5.73 10.71 33.72
C GLY A 178 6.96 9.86 33.42
N LYS A 179 7.16 8.76 34.14
CA LYS A 179 8.26 7.85 33.88
C LYS A 179 8.10 7.13 32.55
N LYS A 180 9.23 6.96 31.86
CA LYS A 180 9.30 6.42 30.51
C LYS A 180 9.90 5.03 30.49
N TYR A 181 9.26 4.15 29.71
CA TYR A 181 9.63 2.75 29.59
C TYR A 181 9.57 2.28 28.14
N VAL A 182 10.28 1.20 27.84
CA VAL A 182 10.14 0.47 26.58
C VAL A 182 9.89 -1.00 26.89
N THR A 183 8.77 -1.54 26.42
CA THR A 183 8.56 -2.97 26.33
C THR A 183 9.21 -3.48 25.03
N HIS A 184 9.97 -4.53 25.06
CA HIS A 184 10.72 -5.02 23.91
C HIS A 184 11.02 -6.51 24.00
N GLY A 185 11.39 -7.09 22.87
CA GLY A 185 11.85 -8.49 22.84
C GLY A 185 11.03 -9.37 21.91
N LYS A 186 11.39 -10.65 21.90
CA LYS A 186 10.77 -11.69 21.08
C LYS A 186 10.65 -12.96 21.92
N THR A 187 9.46 -13.60 21.93
CA THR A 187 9.14 -14.76 22.77
C THR A 187 9.15 -14.43 24.28
N LYS A 188 10.10 -13.63 24.71
CA LYS A 188 10.21 -13.05 26.05
C LYS A 188 10.18 -11.54 25.93
N ILE A 189 9.25 -10.92 26.64
CA ILE A 189 9.08 -9.45 26.63
C ILE A 189 9.69 -8.88 27.90
N TYR A 190 10.55 -7.92 27.72
CA TYR A 190 11.28 -7.20 28.77
C TYR A 190 10.75 -5.77 28.87
N LEU A 191 10.87 -5.21 30.06
CA LEU A 191 10.59 -3.81 30.36
C LEU A 191 11.90 -3.13 30.73
N THR A 192 12.28 -2.10 29.97
CA THR A 192 13.46 -1.27 30.24
C THR A 192 13.04 0.15 30.61
N ARG A 193 13.56 0.66 31.71
CA ARG A 193 13.35 2.04 32.18
C ARG A 193 14.24 3.01 31.39
N LEU A 194 13.66 4.11 30.87
CA LEU A 194 14.41 5.21 30.26
C LEU A 194 14.68 6.32 31.27
N LYS A 195 15.63 7.22 30.94
CA LYS A 195 15.80 8.51 31.60
C LYS A 195 14.50 9.33 31.47
N ASP A 196 14.25 10.22 32.43
CA ASP A 196 13.01 10.97 32.45
C ASP A 196 12.85 11.93 31.25
N ASP A 197 13.96 12.38 30.66
CA ASP A 197 13.97 13.15 29.44
C ASP A 197 13.81 12.30 28.16
N GLY A 198 13.84 10.96 28.26
CA GLY A 198 13.70 10.02 27.16
C GLY A 198 14.89 9.95 26.21
N THR A 199 16.08 10.44 26.62
CA THR A 199 17.27 10.50 25.75
C THR A 199 18.23 9.33 25.90
N GLY A 200 17.91 8.34 26.75
CA GLY A 200 18.73 7.14 26.98
C GLY A 200 18.05 6.17 27.93
N VAL A 201 18.61 4.98 28.07
CA VAL A 201 18.24 4.04 29.16
C VAL A 201 18.69 4.61 30.49
N LEU A 202 17.94 4.32 31.55
CA LEU A 202 18.28 4.85 32.90
C LEU A 202 19.56 4.18 33.41
N ASP A 203 19.68 2.87 33.26
CA ASP A 203 20.85 2.08 33.58
C ASP A 203 21.35 1.36 32.31
N PRO A 204 22.52 1.72 31.76
CA PRO A 204 23.07 1.08 30.57
C PRO A 204 23.34 -0.43 30.72
N ASP A 205 23.59 -0.90 31.92
CA ASP A 205 23.88 -2.30 32.22
C ASP A 205 22.58 -3.15 32.45
N ASP A 206 21.42 -2.50 32.60
CA ASP A 206 20.14 -3.16 32.78
C ASP A 206 19.64 -3.83 31.48
N GLU A 207 19.62 -5.18 31.43
CA GLU A 207 19.07 -5.95 30.30
C GLU A 207 17.54 -5.88 30.20
N GLY A 208 16.88 -5.21 31.12
CA GLY A 208 15.43 -5.11 31.27
C GLY A 208 14.84 -6.21 32.16
N THR A 209 13.74 -5.91 32.80
CA THR A 209 12.97 -6.87 33.60
C THR A 209 12.10 -7.74 32.72
N LEU A 210 12.24 -9.06 32.79
CA LEU A 210 11.33 -10.00 32.12
C LEU A 210 9.93 -9.86 32.72
N ILE A 211 8.94 -9.50 31.90
CA ILE A 211 7.55 -9.28 32.34
C ILE A 211 6.55 -10.27 31.74
N ILE A 212 6.79 -10.78 30.51
CA ILE A 212 5.93 -11.77 29.86
C ILE A 212 6.80 -12.81 29.17
N THR A 213 6.42 -14.07 29.28
CA THR A 213 6.87 -15.16 28.40
C THR A 213 5.70 -15.57 27.55
N ALA A 214 5.91 -15.72 26.24
CA ALA A 214 4.87 -16.12 25.30
C ALA A 214 4.13 -17.38 25.76
N PRO A 215 2.80 -17.44 25.66
CA PRO A 215 2.03 -18.63 25.98
C PRO A 215 2.44 -19.80 25.06
N LYS A 216 2.30 -21.03 25.60
CA LYS A 216 2.59 -22.25 24.84
C LYS A 216 1.77 -22.29 23.54
N GLY A 217 2.46 -22.50 22.42
CA GLY A 217 1.88 -22.50 21.05
C GLY A 217 1.86 -21.15 20.36
N TYR A 218 2.26 -20.06 21.04
CA TYR A 218 2.32 -18.70 20.50
C TYR A 218 3.73 -18.10 20.57
N GLU A 219 4.76 -18.93 20.73
CA GLU A 219 6.14 -18.48 20.91
C GLU A 219 6.75 -17.87 19.63
N TYR A 220 6.25 -18.29 18.46
CA TYR A 220 6.77 -17.81 17.17
C TYR A 220 6.30 -16.38 16.91
N LEU A 221 7.25 -15.46 16.76
CA LEU A 221 7.00 -14.04 16.50
C LEU A 221 6.05 -13.36 17.53
N PHE A 222 6.16 -13.74 18.80
CA PHE A 222 5.55 -13.02 19.91
C PHE A 222 6.42 -11.81 20.24
N GLU A 223 6.14 -10.68 19.62
CA GLU A 223 6.96 -9.46 19.59
C GLU A 223 6.10 -8.22 19.44
N GLY A 224 6.59 -7.07 18.90
CA GLY A 224 5.79 -5.93 18.43
C GLY A 224 4.85 -5.34 19.48
N CYS A 225 5.39 -5.00 20.65
CA CYS A 225 4.61 -4.56 21.80
C CYS A 225 3.96 -3.19 21.61
N HIS A 226 2.68 -3.05 22.02
CA HIS A 226 2.03 -1.76 22.22
C HIS A 226 1.49 -1.69 23.64
N THR A 227 2.03 -0.79 24.48
CA THR A 227 1.72 -0.72 25.92
C THR A 227 0.81 0.46 26.23
N TYR A 228 -0.23 0.19 27.00
CA TYR A 228 -1.24 1.16 27.43
C TYR A 228 -1.57 1.02 28.90
N LYS A 229 -2.16 2.09 29.49
CA LYS A 229 -2.76 2.07 30.82
C LYS A 229 -4.18 2.57 30.75
N ARG A 230 -5.12 1.84 31.37
CA ARG A 230 -6.54 2.20 31.43
C ARG A 230 -7.17 1.64 32.72
N ASN A 231 -7.88 2.47 33.46
CA ASN A 231 -8.58 2.08 34.69
C ASN A 231 -7.70 1.32 35.70
N GLY A 232 -6.43 1.71 35.82
CA GLY A 232 -5.45 1.07 36.72
C GLY A 232 -4.96 -0.32 36.27
N TRP A 233 -5.27 -0.72 35.04
CA TRP A 233 -4.68 -1.89 34.39
C TRP A 233 -3.64 -1.45 33.35
N TYR A 234 -2.55 -2.20 33.24
CA TYR A 234 -1.59 -2.16 32.14
C TYR A 234 -1.98 -3.21 31.11
N TYR A 235 -1.94 -2.82 29.85
CA TYR A 235 -2.25 -3.67 28.70
C TYR A 235 -1.08 -3.69 27.74
N ILE A 236 -0.73 -4.88 27.26
CA ILE A 236 0.30 -5.05 26.24
C ILE A 236 -0.30 -5.85 25.10
N PHE A 237 -0.38 -5.24 23.92
CA PHE A 237 -0.81 -5.85 22.69
C PHE A 237 0.40 -6.41 21.97
N ASN A 238 0.35 -7.67 21.56
CA ASN A 238 1.43 -8.38 20.87
C ASN A 238 0.88 -9.19 19.70
N PRO A 239 1.54 -9.24 18.53
CA PRO A 239 1.30 -10.28 17.54
C PRO A 239 1.87 -11.61 18.00
N ALA A 240 1.42 -12.70 17.36
CA ALA A 240 2.06 -14.00 17.36
C ALA A 240 1.82 -14.72 16.04
N LEU A 241 2.61 -15.77 15.73
CA LEU A 241 2.46 -16.69 14.61
C LEU A 241 2.80 -16.14 13.21
N GLY A 242 3.24 -14.89 13.07
CA GLY A 242 3.70 -14.34 11.79
C GLY A 242 2.59 -14.18 10.75
N TYR A 243 2.77 -14.65 9.51
CA TYR A 243 1.82 -14.42 8.39
C TYR A 243 0.39 -14.90 8.71
N ASN A 244 0.22 -16.05 9.31
CA ASN A 244 -1.07 -16.55 9.81
C ASN A 244 -1.35 -16.03 11.23
N GLY A 245 -0.89 -14.79 11.50
CA GLY A 245 -0.79 -14.23 12.83
C GLY A 245 -2.12 -13.98 13.51
N VAL A 246 -2.03 -13.86 14.81
CA VAL A 246 -3.11 -13.44 15.69
C VAL A 246 -2.67 -12.24 16.50
N GLN A 247 -3.60 -11.40 16.90
CA GLN A 247 -3.35 -10.37 17.90
C GLN A 247 -3.63 -10.93 19.30
N MET A 248 -2.62 -10.88 20.15
CA MET A 248 -2.72 -11.23 21.56
C MET A 248 -2.91 -9.97 22.41
N ILE A 249 -3.41 -10.15 23.62
CA ILE A 249 -3.54 -9.12 24.65
C ILE A 249 -3.13 -9.67 26.01
N SER A 250 -2.29 -8.94 26.71
CA SER A 250 -1.86 -9.23 28.07
C SER A 250 -2.29 -8.09 29.00
N ARG A 251 -2.79 -8.36 30.20
CA ARG A 251 -3.11 -7.35 31.22
C ARG A 251 -2.55 -7.67 32.59
N SER A 252 -2.26 -6.62 33.37
CA SER A 252 -1.85 -6.73 34.78
C SER A 252 -2.25 -5.46 35.55
N ARG A 253 -2.43 -5.56 36.86
CA ARG A 253 -2.55 -4.39 37.76
C ARG A 253 -1.19 -3.76 38.10
N ASN A 254 -0.11 -4.46 37.81
CA ASN A 254 1.26 -4.00 38.06
C ASN A 254 2.05 -3.98 36.74
N LEU A 255 2.75 -2.89 36.44
CA LEU A 255 3.56 -2.75 35.23
C LEU A 255 4.60 -3.89 35.07
N TYR A 256 5.10 -4.41 36.19
CA TYR A 256 6.05 -5.53 36.23
C TYR A 256 5.40 -6.92 36.24
N GLY A 257 4.08 -6.98 36.10
CA GLY A 257 3.31 -8.22 36.11
C GLY A 257 2.92 -8.73 37.51
N PRO A 258 2.43 -10.00 37.64
CA PRO A 258 2.25 -10.95 36.55
C PRO A 258 1.16 -10.52 35.55
N TYR A 259 1.31 -10.91 34.29
CA TYR A 259 0.35 -10.64 33.22
C TYR A 259 -0.48 -11.88 32.90
N GLU A 260 -1.78 -11.67 32.69
CA GLU A 260 -2.70 -12.63 32.07
C GLU A 260 -2.73 -12.38 30.56
N THR A 261 -2.58 -13.42 29.74
CA THR A 261 -2.52 -13.30 28.27
C THR A 261 -3.57 -14.15 27.59
N LYS A 262 -4.26 -13.58 26.57
CA LYS A 262 -5.21 -14.32 25.72
C LYS A 262 -5.18 -13.81 24.25
N VAL A 263 -5.78 -14.57 23.35
CA VAL A 263 -6.01 -14.14 21.98
C VAL A 263 -7.09 -13.05 21.98
N LEU A 264 -6.83 -11.94 21.30
CA LEU A 264 -7.76 -10.82 21.13
C LEU A 264 -8.54 -10.93 19.82
N ILE A 265 -7.83 -11.21 18.72
CA ILE A 265 -8.42 -11.43 17.40
C ILE A 265 -7.64 -12.51 16.65
N ASP A 266 -8.38 -13.45 16.07
CA ASP A 266 -7.89 -14.52 15.21
C ASP A 266 -8.82 -14.57 13.98
N ASP A 267 -8.41 -13.83 12.95
CA ASP A 267 -9.21 -13.68 11.74
C ASP A 267 -8.31 -13.33 10.54
N ASP A 268 -8.69 -13.76 9.35
CA ASP A 268 -8.03 -13.40 8.10
C ASP A 268 -8.83 -12.39 7.26
N ILE A 269 -9.98 -11.98 7.73
CA ILE A 269 -10.89 -11.01 7.08
C ILE A 269 -11.02 -11.32 5.57
N ASN A 270 -11.30 -12.57 5.27
CA ASN A 270 -11.46 -13.09 3.92
C ASN A 270 -10.23 -12.94 3.01
N TYR A 271 -9.01 -12.76 3.55
CA TYR A 271 -7.79 -12.65 2.77
C TYR A 271 -6.84 -13.83 2.96
N ALA A 272 -7.18 -14.97 2.31
CA ALA A 272 -6.26 -16.08 2.02
C ALA A 272 -5.43 -16.62 3.22
N GLY A 273 -5.99 -16.59 4.43
CA GLY A 273 -5.32 -17.08 5.64
C GLY A 273 -4.23 -16.15 6.18
N ALA A 274 -4.09 -14.94 5.64
CA ALA A 274 -3.23 -13.91 6.23
C ALA A 274 -3.92 -13.32 7.47
N GLY A 275 -3.40 -13.63 8.65
CA GLY A 275 -3.96 -13.14 9.89
C GLY A 275 -3.78 -11.63 10.08
N VAL A 276 -4.61 -11.06 10.94
CA VAL A 276 -4.50 -9.64 11.32
C VAL A 276 -3.77 -9.54 12.65
N HIS A 277 -2.68 -8.80 12.69
CA HIS A 277 -1.80 -8.75 13.85
C HIS A 277 -0.96 -7.47 13.93
N GLN A 278 -0.22 -7.31 15.01
CA GLN A 278 0.66 -6.21 15.36
C GLN A 278 0.00 -4.83 15.21
N GLY A 279 -0.61 -4.43 16.30
CA GLY A 279 -1.27 -3.15 16.44
C GLY A 279 -1.73 -2.93 17.87
N GLY A 280 -2.62 -1.99 18.05
CA GLY A 280 -3.09 -1.56 19.35
C GLY A 280 -4.52 -1.06 19.30
N TYR A 281 -4.81 -0.06 20.14
CA TYR A 281 -6.10 0.60 20.13
C TYR A 281 -5.98 2.12 20.31
N VAL A 282 -7.03 2.81 19.95
CA VAL A 282 -7.17 4.25 20.13
C VAL A 282 -8.63 4.58 20.50
N GLU A 283 -8.84 5.63 21.27
CA GLU A 283 -10.17 6.11 21.64
C GLU A 283 -10.49 7.45 20.96
N THR A 284 -11.72 7.61 20.46
CA THR A 284 -12.22 8.90 19.97
C THR A 284 -12.56 9.84 21.15
N LEU A 285 -12.78 11.12 20.88
CA LEU A 285 -13.26 12.05 21.91
C LEU A 285 -14.66 11.71 22.38
N GLU A 286 -15.45 11.06 21.57
CA GLU A 286 -16.81 10.59 21.85
C GLU A 286 -16.83 9.31 22.70
N GLY A 287 -15.64 8.74 23.01
CA GLY A 287 -15.48 7.58 23.89
C GLY A 287 -15.60 6.23 23.18
N GLU A 288 -15.60 6.20 21.85
CA GLU A 288 -15.51 4.95 21.12
C GLU A 288 -14.06 4.43 21.10
N SER A 289 -13.89 3.14 21.37
CA SER A 289 -12.60 2.45 21.23
C SER A 289 -12.53 1.74 19.90
N TRP A 290 -11.37 1.85 19.24
CA TRP A 290 -11.09 1.25 17.96
C TRP A 290 -9.76 0.52 18.01
N ALA A 291 -9.75 -0.76 17.64
CA ALA A 291 -8.51 -1.55 17.47
C ALA A 291 -7.99 -1.38 16.04
N TYR A 292 -6.69 -1.36 15.91
CA TYR A 292 -6.00 -1.35 14.62
C TYR A 292 -4.90 -2.42 14.61
N THR A 293 -4.64 -2.96 13.41
CA THR A 293 -3.56 -3.91 13.14
C THR A 293 -3.05 -3.68 11.72
N PHE A 294 -2.12 -4.50 11.26
CA PHE A 294 -1.91 -4.70 9.84
C PHE A 294 -2.29 -6.12 9.40
N GLN A 295 -2.38 -6.31 8.08
CA GLN A 295 -2.52 -7.59 7.42
C GLN A 295 -1.52 -7.69 6.27
N ASP A 296 -0.78 -8.80 6.19
CA ASP A 296 0.10 -9.07 5.05
C ASP A 296 -0.74 -9.33 3.78
N ARG A 297 -0.60 -8.49 2.76
CA ARG A 297 -1.34 -8.56 1.50
C ARG A 297 -0.43 -8.75 0.30
N ASP A 298 0.40 -9.80 0.35
CA ASP A 298 1.31 -10.21 -0.71
C ASP A 298 2.15 -9.05 -1.26
N TYR A 299 2.07 -8.77 -2.57
CA TYR A 299 2.84 -7.71 -3.22
C TYR A 299 2.58 -6.30 -2.64
N MET A 300 1.39 -6.04 -2.12
CA MET A 300 1.07 -4.75 -1.51
C MET A 300 1.78 -4.51 -0.18
N GLY A 301 2.31 -5.57 0.46
CA GLY A 301 2.92 -5.45 1.78
C GLY A 301 1.89 -5.47 2.91
N ARG A 302 2.12 -4.70 3.97
CA ARG A 302 1.36 -4.70 5.21
C ARG A 302 0.36 -3.56 5.25
N CYS A 303 -0.90 -3.89 5.02
CA CYS A 303 -2.00 -2.92 4.92
C CYS A 303 -2.68 -2.71 6.27
N VAL A 304 -2.99 -1.45 6.61
CA VAL A 304 -3.58 -1.08 7.91
C VAL A 304 -5.06 -1.41 7.96
N MET A 305 -5.47 -2.07 9.04
CA MET A 305 -6.83 -2.50 9.32
C MET A 305 -7.40 -1.74 10.53
N LEU A 306 -8.71 -1.56 10.58
CA LEU A 306 -9.41 -0.89 11.69
C LEU A 306 -10.67 -1.69 12.07
N TYR A 307 -10.93 -1.81 13.38
CA TYR A 307 -12.06 -2.61 13.91
C TYR A 307 -12.76 -1.89 15.05
N PRO A 308 -14.08 -2.05 15.19
CA PRO A 308 -14.78 -1.66 16.42
C PRO A 308 -14.26 -2.46 17.60
N MET A 309 -14.12 -1.80 18.74
CA MET A 309 -13.69 -2.42 19.99
C MET A 309 -14.54 -1.88 21.16
N LYS A 310 -14.84 -2.72 22.12
CA LYS A 310 -15.48 -2.35 23.38
C LYS A 310 -14.72 -2.94 24.55
N TRP A 311 -15.04 -2.52 25.76
CA TRP A 311 -14.47 -3.03 26.99
C TRP A 311 -15.52 -3.80 27.79
N GLU A 312 -15.20 -5.04 28.17
CA GLU A 312 -16.03 -5.92 29.00
C GLU A 312 -15.18 -6.46 30.13
N GLU A 313 -15.55 -6.25 31.38
CA GLU A 313 -14.81 -6.69 32.58
C GLU A 313 -13.31 -6.35 32.55
N ASP A 314 -13.01 -5.11 32.14
CA ASP A 314 -11.63 -4.63 31.89
C ASP A 314 -10.83 -5.44 30.85
N TRP A 315 -11.49 -6.16 29.94
CA TRP A 315 -10.87 -6.74 28.76
C TRP A 315 -11.34 -6.04 27.49
N PRO A 316 -10.43 -5.78 26.54
CA PRO A 316 -10.83 -5.35 25.21
C PRO A 316 -11.49 -6.52 24.45
N VAL A 317 -12.59 -6.20 23.77
CA VAL A 317 -13.33 -7.13 22.91
C VAL A 317 -13.41 -6.49 21.54
N VAL A 318 -12.69 -7.06 20.55
CA VAL A 318 -12.66 -6.58 19.17
C VAL A 318 -13.74 -7.30 18.37
N GLY A 319 -14.33 -6.57 17.43
CA GLY A 319 -15.30 -7.09 16.47
C GLY A 319 -16.69 -6.47 16.61
N PRO A 320 -17.55 -6.70 15.61
CA PRO A 320 -18.94 -6.22 15.64
C PRO A 320 -19.74 -6.95 16.71
N GLU A 321 -20.86 -6.36 17.10
CA GLU A 321 -21.75 -6.95 18.10
C GLU A 321 -22.14 -8.38 17.74
N GLY A 322 -22.04 -9.28 18.71
CA GLY A 322 -22.32 -10.71 18.57
C GLY A 322 -21.23 -11.54 17.87
N LYS A 323 -20.11 -10.92 17.48
CA LYS A 323 -18.97 -11.62 16.83
C LYS A 323 -17.62 -11.21 17.45
N PRO A 324 -17.39 -11.51 18.75
CA PRO A 324 -16.12 -11.17 19.40
C PRO A 324 -14.94 -11.90 18.75
N GLY A 325 -13.79 -11.22 18.66
CA GLY A 325 -12.57 -11.75 18.07
C GLY A 325 -12.58 -11.86 16.55
N LYS A 326 -13.55 -11.23 15.88
CA LYS A 326 -13.68 -11.19 14.42
C LYS A 326 -13.48 -9.76 13.87
N GLY A 327 -12.76 -9.68 12.78
CA GLY A 327 -12.62 -8.43 12.03
C GLY A 327 -13.87 -8.07 11.24
N VAL A 328 -13.81 -6.93 10.57
CA VAL A 328 -14.86 -6.45 9.67
C VAL A 328 -14.28 -6.14 8.31
N VAL A 329 -14.98 -6.49 7.24
CA VAL A 329 -14.66 -6.05 5.87
C VAL A 329 -15.17 -4.62 5.70
N THR A 330 -16.46 -4.41 5.90
CA THR A 330 -17.09 -3.09 5.82
C THR A 330 -17.83 -2.81 7.13
N TYR A 331 -17.68 -1.58 7.64
CA TYR A 331 -18.32 -1.17 8.89
C TYR A 331 -18.63 0.34 8.88
N ARG A 332 -19.46 0.82 9.83
CA ARG A 332 -19.68 2.25 10.03
C ARG A 332 -18.37 2.95 10.42
N LYS A 333 -18.21 4.18 10.01
CA LYS A 333 -17.06 5.00 10.43
C LYS A 333 -17.09 5.31 11.92
N PRO A 334 -15.93 5.61 12.55
CA PRO A 334 -15.85 6.13 13.88
C PRO A 334 -16.72 7.39 14.05
N ALA A 335 -17.38 7.51 15.21
CA ALA A 335 -18.06 8.74 15.55
C ALA A 335 -17.01 9.81 15.89
N VAL A 336 -16.97 10.87 15.11
CA VAL A 336 -16.11 12.04 15.30
C VAL A 336 -16.88 13.30 14.94
N LYS A 337 -16.62 14.41 15.65
CA LYS A 337 -17.32 15.69 15.40
C LYS A 337 -16.79 16.40 14.16
N THR A 338 -15.49 16.31 13.92
CA THR A 338 -14.85 17.04 12.83
C THR A 338 -15.00 16.28 11.52
N LYS A 339 -15.64 16.91 10.54
CA LYS A 339 -15.71 16.33 9.18
C LYS A 339 -14.35 16.45 8.51
N GLN A 340 -13.86 15.35 7.97
CA GLN A 340 -12.65 15.30 7.16
C GLN A 340 -12.99 15.09 5.68
N GLU A 341 -12.20 15.71 4.80
CA GLU A 341 -12.25 15.42 3.36
C GLU A 341 -11.71 14.02 3.08
N ILE A 342 -12.27 13.40 2.05
CA ILE A 342 -11.79 12.10 1.59
C ILE A 342 -10.36 12.25 1.07
N THR A 343 -9.42 11.56 1.67
CA THR A 343 -8.00 11.61 1.32
C THR A 343 -7.33 10.25 1.46
N PHE A 344 -6.19 10.08 0.81
CA PHE A 344 -5.36 8.88 0.87
C PHE A 344 -3.88 9.28 0.81
N PRO A 345 -2.96 8.54 1.46
CA PRO A 345 -1.54 8.92 1.50
C PRO A 345 -0.86 9.00 0.14
N GLN A 346 -1.15 8.06 -0.77
CA GLN A 346 -0.57 8.04 -2.12
C GLN A 346 -1.37 8.93 -3.06
N HIS A 347 -0.66 9.64 -3.95
CA HIS A 347 -1.28 10.57 -4.92
C HIS A 347 -0.35 10.84 -6.10
N SER A 348 -0.91 11.39 -7.17
CA SER A 348 -0.18 11.92 -8.32
C SER A 348 0.64 13.15 -7.93
N ASP A 349 1.70 13.44 -8.70
CA ASP A 349 2.53 14.62 -8.51
C ASP A 349 2.95 15.19 -9.88
N ASP A 350 2.76 16.48 -10.08
CA ASP A 350 3.14 17.21 -11.28
C ASP A 350 4.51 17.90 -11.14
N PHE A 351 5.19 17.68 -10.02
CA PHE A 351 6.48 18.26 -9.68
C PHE A 351 6.56 19.80 -9.81
N SER A 352 5.43 20.49 -9.74
CA SER A 352 5.36 21.95 -9.80
C SER A 352 5.91 22.63 -8.55
N SER A 353 5.95 21.92 -7.43
CA SER A 353 6.52 22.40 -6.17
C SER A 353 8.05 22.35 -6.18
N SER A 354 8.69 23.35 -5.59
CA SER A 354 10.14 23.31 -5.33
C SER A 354 10.56 22.36 -4.19
N LYS A 355 9.58 21.74 -3.51
CA LYS A 355 9.79 20.76 -2.45
C LYS A 355 9.13 19.45 -2.85
N LEU A 356 9.84 18.35 -2.60
CA LEU A 356 9.31 17.03 -2.84
C LEU A 356 8.11 16.77 -1.90
N ALA A 357 7.02 16.24 -2.45
CA ALA A 357 5.85 15.87 -1.66
C ALA A 357 6.20 14.73 -0.66
N HIS A 358 5.56 14.74 0.51
CA HIS A 358 5.85 13.76 1.57
C HIS A 358 5.56 12.31 1.21
N VAL A 359 4.83 12.05 0.13
CA VAL A 359 4.55 10.71 -0.37
C VAL A 359 5.79 10.02 -0.96
N TRP A 360 6.78 10.81 -1.36
CA TRP A 360 7.98 10.31 -2.02
C TRP A 360 9.06 9.88 -1.04
N GLU A 361 9.63 8.73 -1.30
CA GLU A 361 10.73 8.15 -0.54
C GLU A 361 11.80 7.64 -1.52
N PHE A 362 13.07 8.00 -1.29
CA PHE A 362 14.19 7.38 -2.01
C PHE A 362 14.45 5.97 -1.48
N ASN A 363 14.93 5.10 -2.33
CA ASN A 363 15.21 3.70 -1.96
C ASN A 363 16.33 3.53 -0.90
N HIS A 364 17.20 4.51 -0.74
CA HIS A 364 18.29 4.65 0.24
C HIS A 364 18.57 6.12 0.47
N VAL A 365 19.61 6.46 1.24
CA VAL A 365 20.06 7.86 1.40
C VAL A 365 20.45 8.45 0.06
N PRO A 366 19.71 9.43 -0.48
CA PRO A 366 20.02 10.00 -1.79
C PRO A 366 21.29 10.85 -1.75
N ARG A 367 21.94 10.99 -2.88
CA ARG A 367 22.92 12.04 -3.11
C ARG A 367 22.18 13.32 -3.46
N LYS A 368 22.28 14.32 -2.59
CA LYS A 368 21.54 15.58 -2.71
C LYS A 368 21.92 16.40 -3.96
N ASP A 369 23.14 16.22 -4.47
CA ASP A 369 23.65 16.86 -5.69
C ASP A 369 23.24 16.11 -6.98
N LYS A 370 22.43 15.06 -6.89
CA LYS A 370 22.08 14.17 -8.01
C LYS A 370 20.57 14.08 -8.27
N TRP A 371 19.82 15.04 -7.78
CA TRP A 371 18.43 15.26 -8.15
C TRP A 371 18.03 16.73 -7.91
N SER A 372 17.00 17.21 -8.59
CA SER A 372 16.55 18.59 -8.46
C SER A 372 15.09 18.75 -8.87
N LEU A 373 14.38 19.66 -8.18
CA LEU A 373 13.07 20.20 -8.57
C LEU A 373 13.17 21.65 -9.09
N THR A 374 14.37 22.22 -9.08
CA THR A 374 14.58 23.65 -9.40
C THR A 374 15.45 23.89 -10.63
N ASP A 375 16.25 22.93 -11.06
CA ASP A 375 17.08 23.07 -12.27
C ASP A 375 16.23 23.12 -13.55
N ARG A 376 15.03 22.55 -13.51
CA ARG A 376 13.97 22.72 -14.48
C ARG A 376 12.63 22.75 -13.73
N PRO A 377 12.09 23.93 -13.42
CA PRO A 377 10.83 24.03 -12.69
C PRO A 377 9.69 23.26 -13.38
N GLY A 378 8.87 22.54 -12.59
CA GLY A 378 7.82 21.66 -13.10
C GLY A 378 8.29 20.28 -13.53
N TYR A 379 9.55 19.93 -13.22
CA TYR A 379 10.10 18.61 -13.49
C TYR A 379 10.89 18.08 -12.30
N PHE A 380 10.81 16.78 -12.10
CA PHE A 380 11.74 16.07 -11.23
C PHE A 380 12.94 15.57 -12.05
N ARG A 381 14.12 16.15 -11.82
CA ARG A 381 15.38 15.78 -12.49
C ARG A 381 16.16 14.77 -11.66
N ILE A 382 16.62 13.69 -12.30
CA ILE A 382 17.60 12.75 -11.75
C ILE A 382 18.86 12.77 -12.60
N TYR A 383 20.01 13.05 -12.00
CA TYR A 383 21.32 12.95 -12.65
C TYR A 383 21.81 11.51 -12.61
N ALA A 384 22.15 10.97 -13.78
CA ALA A 384 22.63 9.61 -13.92
C ALA A 384 23.95 9.39 -13.18
N GLN A 385 23.99 8.37 -12.36
CA GLN A 385 25.17 7.88 -11.65
C GLN A 385 25.41 6.44 -12.11
N TYR A 386 26.66 5.97 -12.08
CA TYR A 386 26.93 4.57 -12.36
C TYR A 386 26.15 3.65 -11.40
N ALA A 387 25.45 2.69 -11.96
CA ALA A 387 24.87 1.56 -11.26
C ALA A 387 24.96 0.30 -12.14
N LYS A 388 25.24 -0.85 -11.53
CA LYS A 388 25.25 -2.14 -12.24
C LYS A 388 23.85 -2.68 -12.56
N GLY A 389 22.82 -1.98 -12.12
CA GLY A 389 21.41 -2.26 -12.36
C GLY A 389 20.52 -1.48 -11.42
N PHE A 390 19.22 -1.64 -11.57
CA PHE A 390 18.17 -0.87 -10.89
C PHE A 390 18.24 -1.00 -9.34
N GLU A 391 18.51 -2.19 -8.82
CA GLU A 391 18.67 -2.38 -7.36
C GLU A 391 19.77 -1.48 -6.79
N TRP A 392 20.76 -1.12 -7.61
CA TRP A 392 21.91 -0.29 -7.23
C TRP A 392 21.78 1.17 -7.64
N ALA A 393 20.65 1.55 -8.26
CA ALA A 393 20.39 2.92 -8.71
C ALA A 393 20.02 3.79 -7.52
N ARG A 394 21.01 4.45 -6.93
CA ARG A 394 20.90 5.26 -5.73
C ARG A 394 19.98 6.44 -5.94
N ASN A 395 19.36 7.11 -5.90
CA ASN A 395 18.43 8.22 -6.18
C ASN A 395 17.15 7.79 -6.91
N SER A 396 16.85 6.50 -6.95
CA SER A 396 15.53 6.06 -7.38
C SER A 396 14.48 6.60 -6.43
N LEU A 397 13.52 7.36 -6.98
CA LEU A 397 12.43 7.96 -6.23
C LEU A 397 11.22 7.03 -6.27
N THR A 398 10.68 6.67 -5.11
CA THR A 398 9.66 5.63 -5.01
C THR A 398 8.39 6.11 -4.34
N GLN A 399 7.26 5.52 -4.76
CA GLN A 399 5.98 5.62 -4.09
C GLN A 399 5.38 4.23 -3.89
N LYS A 400 4.75 3.99 -2.72
CA LYS A 400 4.14 2.69 -2.38
C LYS A 400 3.01 2.37 -3.35
N VAL A 401 2.96 1.12 -3.84
CA VAL A 401 1.82 0.65 -4.61
C VAL A 401 0.57 0.65 -3.73
N SER A 402 -0.52 1.15 -4.24
CA SER A 402 -1.83 1.12 -3.58
C SER A 402 -2.75 0.13 -4.28
N GLY A 403 -3.37 -0.74 -3.49
CA GLY A 403 -4.20 -1.81 -4.02
C GLY A 403 -5.68 -1.46 -4.22
N PRO A 404 -6.44 -2.38 -4.83
CA PRO A 404 -5.98 -3.64 -5.42
C PRO A 404 -5.35 -3.51 -6.81
N TYR A 405 -5.53 -2.40 -7.47
CA TYR A 405 -4.88 -2.01 -8.73
C TYR A 405 -4.04 -0.79 -8.52
N SER A 406 -2.95 -0.69 -9.27
CA SER A 406 -2.12 0.51 -9.25
C SER A 406 -1.48 0.72 -10.62
N THR A 407 -1.74 1.87 -11.20
CA THR A 407 -1.12 2.27 -12.46
C THR A 407 -0.29 3.52 -12.21
N GLY A 408 1.00 3.46 -12.53
CA GLY A 408 1.91 4.61 -12.47
C GLY A 408 2.29 5.03 -13.89
N THR A 409 1.89 6.22 -14.31
CA THR A 409 2.23 6.78 -15.63
C THR A 409 3.15 7.99 -15.46
N VAL A 410 4.21 8.05 -16.26
CA VAL A 410 5.15 9.18 -16.28
C VAL A 410 5.33 9.71 -17.69
N SER A 411 5.61 11.00 -17.77
CA SER A 411 6.12 11.68 -18.96
C SER A 411 7.62 11.92 -18.76
N LEU A 412 8.45 11.40 -19.66
CA LEU A 412 9.90 11.38 -19.56
C LEU A 412 10.54 12.11 -20.73
N ASP A 413 11.31 13.16 -20.45
CA ASP A 413 12.15 13.88 -21.41
C ASP A 413 13.53 13.22 -21.48
N LEU A 414 13.96 12.86 -22.69
CA LEU A 414 15.16 12.11 -22.99
C LEU A 414 16.36 12.96 -23.41
N THR A 415 16.16 14.26 -23.62
CA THR A 415 17.16 15.15 -24.23
C THR A 415 18.46 15.29 -23.43
N GLY A 416 18.37 15.05 -22.10
CA GLY A 416 19.51 15.10 -21.18
C GLY A 416 20.31 13.81 -21.10
N LEU A 417 19.84 12.70 -21.68
CA LEU A 417 20.51 11.39 -21.59
C LEU A 417 21.79 11.35 -22.43
N ARG A 418 22.84 10.76 -21.85
CA ARG A 418 24.14 10.48 -22.50
C ARG A 418 24.33 9.00 -22.71
N GLU A 419 25.30 8.63 -23.51
CA GLU A 419 25.61 7.24 -23.80
C GLU A 419 25.82 6.41 -22.53
N GLY A 420 25.12 5.28 -22.46
CA GLY A 420 25.10 4.39 -21.31
C GLY A 420 24.01 4.73 -20.28
N ASP A 421 23.39 5.92 -20.33
CA ASP A 421 22.28 6.25 -19.42
C ASP A 421 21.05 5.42 -19.75
N PHE A 422 20.37 5.00 -18.69
CA PHE A 422 19.05 4.42 -18.69
C PHE A 422 18.14 5.24 -17.77
N ALA A 423 16.97 5.62 -18.25
CA ALA A 423 15.96 6.30 -17.43
C ALA A 423 14.57 5.71 -17.68
N GLY A 424 13.77 5.56 -16.63
CA GLY A 424 12.46 4.95 -16.77
C GLY A 424 11.61 4.92 -15.52
N ASN A 425 10.47 4.24 -15.69
CA ASN A 425 9.49 3.91 -14.67
C ASN A 425 9.53 2.40 -14.41
N GLY A 426 9.54 1.98 -13.14
CA GLY A 426 9.66 0.58 -12.78
C GLY A 426 8.91 0.20 -11.51
N ILE A 427 8.99 -1.07 -11.19
CA ILE A 427 8.49 -1.65 -9.94
C ILE A 427 9.67 -2.22 -9.16
N MET A 428 9.90 -1.68 -7.97
CA MET A 428 10.84 -2.23 -6.99
C MET A 428 10.14 -3.26 -6.11
N GLY A 429 10.71 -4.44 -6.00
CA GLY A 429 10.23 -5.56 -5.18
C GLY A 429 11.25 -6.69 -5.17
N ARG A 430 10.85 -7.91 -4.83
CA ARG A 430 11.75 -9.07 -4.79
C ARG A 430 12.40 -9.36 -6.14
N VAL A 431 11.66 -9.23 -7.21
CA VAL A 431 12.15 -9.15 -8.58
C VAL A 431 11.83 -7.76 -9.08
N MET A 432 12.83 -7.05 -9.55
CA MET A 432 12.67 -5.68 -10.03
C MET A 432 12.43 -5.67 -11.51
N TYR A 433 11.47 -4.86 -11.93
CA TYR A 433 11.14 -4.66 -13.35
C TYR A 433 11.15 -3.18 -13.66
N GLN A 434 11.57 -2.83 -14.87
CA GLN A 434 11.55 -1.46 -15.32
C GLN A 434 11.35 -1.39 -16.84
N LEU A 435 10.60 -0.40 -17.25
CA LEU A 435 10.48 0.04 -18.62
C LEU A 435 11.11 1.42 -18.73
N GLY A 436 12.09 1.57 -19.63
CA GLY A 436 12.79 2.83 -19.76
C GLY A 436 13.59 2.92 -21.04
N VAL A 437 14.19 4.07 -21.26
CA VAL A 437 14.99 4.36 -22.43
C VAL A 437 16.47 4.35 -22.10
N ARG A 438 17.23 3.56 -22.83
CA ARG A 438 18.69 3.56 -22.83
C ARG A 438 19.22 4.39 -23.99
N LYS A 439 20.14 5.29 -23.72
CA LYS A 439 20.91 5.97 -24.75
C LYS A 439 22.10 5.10 -25.15
N LYS A 440 22.12 4.65 -26.40
CA LYS A 440 23.23 3.94 -27.04
C LYS A 440 23.89 4.85 -28.08
N ALA A 441 25.05 4.42 -28.63
CA ALA A 441 25.75 5.19 -29.65
C ALA A 441 24.90 5.44 -30.92
N ASP A 442 24.02 4.48 -31.25
CA ASP A 442 23.15 4.50 -32.43
C ASP A 442 21.76 5.15 -32.18
N GLY A 443 21.49 5.61 -30.96
CA GLY A 443 20.21 6.28 -30.66
C GLY A 443 19.59 5.88 -29.34
N PHE A 444 18.27 6.11 -29.21
CA PHE A 444 17.47 5.72 -28.07
C PHE A 444 16.85 4.34 -28.29
N TRP A 445 16.92 3.52 -27.25
CA TRP A 445 16.33 2.18 -27.19
C TRP A 445 15.40 2.08 -26.01
N LEU A 446 14.13 1.84 -26.27
CA LEU A 446 13.18 1.47 -25.22
C LEU A 446 13.47 0.02 -24.83
N GLU A 447 13.71 -0.21 -23.55
CA GLU A 447 14.08 -1.52 -23.02
C GLU A 447 13.18 -1.87 -21.83
N MET A 448 12.56 -3.06 -21.83
CA MET A 448 12.05 -3.70 -20.64
C MET A 448 13.17 -4.50 -20.01
N ARG A 449 13.45 -4.25 -18.74
CA ARG A 449 14.53 -4.90 -18.01
C ARG A 449 13.99 -5.60 -16.76
N GLN A 450 14.59 -6.72 -16.44
CA GLN A 450 14.27 -7.50 -15.24
C GLN A 450 15.57 -7.81 -14.51
N GLY A 451 15.56 -7.70 -13.17
CA GLY A 451 16.76 -8.00 -12.42
C GLY A 451 16.56 -7.96 -10.92
N GLY A 452 17.68 -7.92 -10.23
CA GLY A 452 17.83 -7.86 -8.79
C GLY A 452 19.30 -7.74 -8.44
N ARG A 453 19.70 -8.28 -7.30
CA ARG A 453 21.03 -8.11 -6.71
C ARG A 453 22.20 -8.55 -7.62
N GLU A 454 21.99 -9.61 -8.39
CA GLU A 454 23.02 -10.20 -9.28
C GLU A 454 23.20 -9.43 -10.61
N GLY A 455 22.35 -8.43 -10.85
CA GLY A 455 22.32 -7.65 -12.07
C GLY A 455 20.96 -7.71 -12.76
N GLU A 456 20.92 -7.22 -13.99
CA GLU A 456 19.68 -7.15 -14.77
C GLU A 456 19.88 -7.59 -16.20
N THR A 457 18.80 -8.09 -16.81
CA THR A 457 18.76 -8.50 -18.22
C THR A 457 17.71 -7.70 -18.97
N VAL A 458 17.97 -7.45 -20.26
CA VAL A 458 16.97 -6.91 -21.18
C VAL A 458 16.05 -8.05 -21.59
N VAL A 459 14.75 -7.89 -21.33
CA VAL A 459 13.73 -8.91 -21.63
C VAL A 459 13.12 -8.66 -22.99
N ASP A 460 12.97 -7.37 -23.36
CA ASP A 460 12.45 -6.94 -24.66
C ASP A 460 12.97 -5.53 -24.97
N SER A 461 13.10 -5.18 -26.25
CA SER A 461 13.58 -3.86 -26.64
C SER A 461 13.23 -3.50 -28.07
N LEU A 462 13.08 -2.18 -28.32
CA LEU A 462 12.92 -1.63 -29.66
C LEU A 462 13.56 -0.22 -29.77
N PRO A 463 14.05 0.19 -30.95
CA PRO A 463 14.56 1.54 -31.15
C PRO A 463 13.40 2.56 -31.15
N VAL A 464 13.64 3.75 -30.57
CA VAL A 464 12.68 4.85 -30.57
C VAL A 464 13.32 6.11 -31.10
N LYS A 465 12.53 6.93 -31.83
CA LYS A 465 12.95 8.22 -32.39
C LYS A 465 12.05 9.32 -31.83
N THR A 466 12.33 9.72 -30.59
CA THR A 466 11.59 10.75 -29.87
C THR A 466 12.47 11.38 -28.80
N ASP A 467 12.20 12.62 -28.47
CA ASP A 467 12.82 13.31 -27.34
C ASP A 467 11.96 13.22 -26.05
N LYS A 468 10.72 12.76 -26.17
CA LYS A 468 9.77 12.58 -25.05
C LYS A 468 9.00 11.27 -25.22
N ILE A 469 8.81 10.54 -24.12
CA ILE A 469 8.07 9.28 -24.10
C ILE A 469 7.20 9.20 -22.85
N TYR A 470 6.07 8.48 -22.94
CA TYR A 470 5.20 8.19 -21.82
C TYR A 470 5.35 6.70 -21.47
N LEU A 471 5.61 6.43 -20.20
CA LEU A 471 5.82 5.08 -19.69
C LEU A 471 4.79 4.78 -18.61
N ARG A 472 4.15 3.62 -18.71
CA ARG A 472 3.13 3.17 -17.77
C ARG A 472 3.49 1.81 -17.20
N THR A 473 3.44 1.70 -15.87
CA THR A 473 3.52 0.45 -15.13
C THR A 473 2.18 0.16 -14.51
N GLU A 474 1.64 -1.02 -14.73
CA GLU A 474 0.36 -1.47 -14.19
C GLU A 474 0.58 -2.66 -13.26
N VAL A 475 0.00 -2.60 -12.08
CA VAL A 475 -0.04 -3.69 -11.10
C VAL A 475 -1.47 -4.17 -11.01
N THR A 476 -1.71 -5.41 -11.41
CA THR A 476 -3.05 -6.02 -11.36
C THR A 476 -3.38 -6.48 -9.95
N LYS A 477 -4.66 -6.80 -9.70
CA LYS A 477 -5.13 -7.33 -8.40
C LYS A 477 -4.41 -8.63 -8.00
N GLN A 478 -3.94 -9.40 -8.96
CA GLN A 478 -3.16 -10.63 -8.73
C GLN A 478 -1.67 -10.35 -8.47
N GLY A 479 -1.24 -9.08 -8.60
CA GLY A 479 0.16 -8.69 -8.48
C GLY A 479 0.98 -8.96 -9.74
N SER A 480 0.32 -9.18 -10.88
CA SER A 480 0.97 -9.19 -12.18
C SER A 480 1.39 -7.78 -12.57
N LEU A 481 2.53 -7.66 -13.24
CA LEU A 481 3.11 -6.40 -13.68
C LEU A 481 3.06 -6.33 -15.20
N LEU A 482 2.42 -5.28 -15.72
CA LEU A 482 2.32 -5.00 -17.14
C LEU A 482 2.98 -3.66 -17.45
N PHE A 483 3.66 -3.58 -18.60
CA PHE A 483 4.45 -2.42 -18.96
C PHE A 483 4.03 -1.90 -20.34
N TYR A 484 3.77 -0.60 -20.41
CA TYR A 484 3.28 0.03 -21.64
C TYR A 484 4.05 1.31 -21.91
N TYR A 485 4.18 1.66 -23.19
CA TYR A 485 4.72 2.94 -23.64
C TYR A 485 3.77 3.63 -24.62
N SER A 486 3.89 4.93 -24.70
CA SER A 486 3.20 5.77 -25.70
C SER A 486 4.13 6.87 -26.19
N LEU A 487 3.95 7.29 -27.44
CA LEU A 487 4.67 8.43 -28.01
C LEU A 487 3.83 9.71 -28.03
N ASP A 488 2.52 9.60 -27.82
CA ASP A 488 1.55 10.68 -27.90
C ASP A 488 0.67 10.85 -26.65
N ASN A 489 0.82 9.98 -25.65
CA ASN A 489 -0.01 9.87 -24.44
C ASN A 489 -1.48 9.46 -24.70
N LEU A 490 -1.79 8.95 -25.86
CA LEU A 490 -3.13 8.52 -26.26
C LEU A 490 -3.18 7.00 -26.44
N GLU A 491 -2.33 6.47 -27.29
CA GLU A 491 -2.25 5.05 -27.56
C GLU A 491 -1.08 4.41 -26.81
N TYR A 492 -1.39 3.43 -25.97
CA TYR A 492 -0.39 2.72 -25.17
C TYR A 492 -0.16 1.31 -25.71
N ASN A 493 1.08 1.03 -26.06
CA ASN A 493 1.52 -0.26 -26.56
C ASN A 493 2.26 -1.04 -25.48
N ARG A 494 1.92 -2.31 -25.31
CA ARG A 494 2.60 -3.19 -24.36
C ARG A 494 4.00 -3.53 -24.88
N LEU A 495 4.98 -3.57 -23.96
CA LEU A 495 6.31 -4.09 -24.24
C LEU A 495 6.66 -5.18 -23.23
N GLY A 496 7.14 -6.30 -23.75
CA GLY A 496 7.61 -7.45 -23.00
C GLY A 496 6.53 -8.33 -22.37
N PRO A 497 6.94 -9.41 -21.73
CA PRO A 497 6.05 -10.35 -21.06
C PRO A 497 5.47 -9.77 -19.76
N GLU A 498 4.49 -10.46 -19.20
CA GLU A 498 3.98 -10.19 -17.87
C GLU A 498 5.09 -10.45 -16.83
N GLY A 499 5.30 -9.47 -15.97
CA GLY A 499 6.21 -9.58 -14.84
C GLY A 499 5.48 -10.06 -13.59
N VAL A 500 6.26 -10.56 -12.65
CA VAL A 500 5.75 -10.96 -11.34
C VAL A 500 6.77 -10.54 -10.28
N SER A 501 6.36 -9.67 -9.39
CA SER A 501 7.12 -9.34 -8.20
C SER A 501 6.31 -9.60 -6.95
N ASN A 502 6.97 -9.60 -5.83
CA ASN A 502 6.36 -9.91 -4.56
C ASN A 502 7.03 -9.10 -3.46
N PHE A 503 6.46 -9.20 -2.29
CA PHE A 503 6.98 -8.75 -1.01
C PHE A 503 8.48 -9.06 -0.88
N TRP A 504 9.27 -8.07 -0.48
CA TRP A 504 10.70 -8.20 -0.36
C TRP A 504 11.18 -7.80 1.03
N GLY A 505 11.47 -8.80 1.84
CA GLY A 505 12.03 -8.61 3.16
C GLY A 505 11.25 -7.58 4.01
N PHE A 506 9.95 -7.77 4.16
CA PHE A 506 8.99 -6.91 4.87
C PHE A 506 8.53 -5.64 4.13
N LEU A 507 8.91 -5.43 2.87
CA LEU A 507 8.48 -4.31 2.05
C LEU A 507 7.50 -4.76 0.97
N GLY A 508 6.39 -4.06 0.81
CA GLY A 508 5.54 -4.12 -0.37
C GLY A 508 6.25 -3.56 -1.61
N ILE A 509 5.76 -3.89 -2.79
CA ILE A 509 6.32 -3.37 -4.04
C ILE A 509 6.03 -1.86 -4.17
N ARG A 510 6.88 -1.17 -4.95
CA ARG A 510 6.81 0.28 -5.12
C ARG A 510 6.94 0.67 -6.58
N HIS A 511 6.18 1.65 -7.05
CA HIS A 511 6.50 2.41 -8.26
C HIS A 511 7.81 3.16 -8.04
N ALA A 512 8.63 3.26 -9.07
CA ALA A 512 9.92 3.93 -8.96
C ALA A 512 10.33 4.65 -10.24
N LEU A 513 10.77 5.90 -10.09
CA LEU A 513 11.43 6.69 -11.11
C LEU A 513 12.94 6.51 -10.96
N CYS A 514 13.64 6.22 -12.05
CA CYS A 514 15.09 6.00 -12.00
C CYS A 514 15.82 6.63 -13.19
N CYS A 515 17.06 7.04 -12.92
CA CYS A 515 18.02 7.39 -13.96
C CYS A 515 19.43 6.99 -13.49
N TYR A 516 20.10 6.15 -14.26
CA TYR A 516 21.47 5.68 -13.94
C TYR A 516 22.26 5.36 -15.20
N ASN A 517 23.60 5.32 -15.08
CA ASN A 517 24.48 4.96 -16.18
C ASN A 517 25.05 3.55 -15.99
N LEU A 518 24.96 2.73 -17.02
CA LEU A 518 25.44 1.34 -17.03
C LEU A 518 26.95 1.22 -17.34
N ASN A 519 27.57 2.30 -17.80
CA ASN A 519 29.01 2.33 -18.16
C ASN A 519 29.81 2.85 -16.96
N LYS A 520 30.57 1.96 -16.31
CA LYS A 520 31.42 2.34 -15.16
C LYS A 520 32.43 3.41 -15.56
N GLY A 521 32.50 4.51 -14.80
CA GLY A 521 33.42 5.61 -15.03
C GLY A 521 32.98 6.63 -16.08
N ALA A 522 31.84 6.43 -16.74
CA ALA A 522 31.29 7.44 -17.64
C ALA A 522 30.69 8.63 -16.87
N THR A 523 30.72 9.79 -17.49
CA THR A 523 29.96 10.95 -17.02
C THR A 523 28.55 10.85 -17.54
N GLY A 524 27.60 10.52 -16.66
CA GLY A 524 26.18 10.44 -17.01
C GLY A 524 25.58 11.81 -17.30
N GLY A 525 24.42 11.80 -17.96
CA GLY A 525 23.54 12.93 -18.18
C GLY A 525 22.48 13.03 -17.08
N TYR A 526 21.26 13.34 -17.49
CA TYR A 526 20.10 13.41 -16.61
C TYR A 526 18.81 13.04 -17.35
N ALA A 527 17.78 12.75 -16.60
CA ALA A 527 16.42 12.57 -17.09
C ALA A 527 15.48 13.52 -16.33
N ASP A 528 14.52 14.08 -17.04
CA ASP A 528 13.48 14.96 -16.50
C ASP A 528 12.12 14.26 -16.58
N PHE A 529 11.49 14.09 -15.41
CA PHE A 529 10.14 13.57 -15.27
C PHE A 529 9.16 14.75 -15.10
N ASP A 530 8.23 14.90 -16.02
CA ASP A 530 7.24 15.99 -16.07
C ASP A 530 6.16 15.79 -14.98
N TYR A 531 5.68 14.56 -14.85
CA TYR A 531 4.71 14.18 -13.83
C TYR A 531 4.79 12.69 -13.53
N PHE A 532 4.22 12.32 -12.41
CA PHE A 532 3.83 10.95 -12.05
C PHE A 532 2.32 10.93 -11.80
N GLU A 533 1.57 10.23 -12.63
CA GLU A 533 0.14 10.02 -12.47
C GLU A 533 -0.10 8.66 -11.85
N LEU A 534 -0.74 8.65 -10.67
CA LEU A 534 -1.14 7.45 -9.98
C LEU A 534 -2.63 7.22 -10.17
N GLU A 535 -2.97 6.11 -10.79
CA GLU A 535 -4.34 5.63 -10.87
C GLU A 535 -4.49 4.35 -10.04
N SER A 536 -5.53 4.29 -9.25
CA SER A 536 -5.93 3.08 -8.55
C SER A 536 -7.44 3.04 -8.43
N ASN A 537 -8.01 1.88 -8.65
CA ASN A 537 -9.44 1.67 -8.50
C ASN A 537 -9.71 0.75 -7.32
N ARG A 538 -10.03 1.34 -6.16
CA ARG A 538 -10.39 0.59 -4.97
C ARG A 538 -11.84 0.12 -4.98
N ARG A 539 -12.73 0.84 -5.66
CA ARG A 539 -14.17 0.58 -5.65
C ARG A 539 -14.61 -0.55 -6.60
N GLY A 540 -13.69 -1.38 -6.98
CA GLY A 540 -13.98 -2.56 -7.77
C GLY A 540 -13.39 -2.52 -9.16
N ASN A 541 -13.01 -3.69 -9.57
CA ASN A 541 -12.59 -4.00 -10.91
C ASN A 541 -13.72 -3.68 -11.87
N HIS A 542 -13.39 -3.17 -13.03
CA HIS A 542 -14.29 -3.25 -14.16
C HIS A 542 -14.01 -4.60 -14.82
N TYR A 543 -14.88 -5.56 -14.59
CA TYR A 543 -14.78 -6.85 -15.26
C TYR A 543 -15.51 -6.77 -16.60
N ASP A 544 -14.82 -7.03 -17.69
CA ASP A 544 -15.49 -7.30 -18.97
C ASP A 544 -16.04 -8.72 -18.91
N ALA A 545 -17.36 -8.88 -18.82
CA ALA A 545 -18.02 -10.16 -18.68
C ALA A 545 -17.72 -11.13 -19.84
N PHE A 546 -17.33 -10.60 -21.02
CA PHE A 546 -17.02 -11.36 -22.23
C PHE A 546 -15.52 -11.69 -22.40
N THR A 547 -14.74 -11.52 -21.33
CA THR A 547 -13.36 -12.00 -21.19
C THR A 547 -13.28 -13.05 -20.08
N GLU A 548 -12.25 -13.90 -20.10
CA GLU A 548 -12.04 -14.87 -19.03
C GLU A 548 -11.70 -14.14 -17.73
N ILE A 549 -12.48 -14.36 -16.67
CA ILE A 549 -12.33 -13.77 -15.35
C ILE A 549 -11.97 -14.87 -14.35
N ASP A 550 -10.85 -14.70 -13.68
CA ASP A 550 -10.42 -15.61 -12.63
C ASP A 550 -11.29 -15.43 -11.37
N PHE A 551 -11.80 -16.52 -10.80
CA PHE A 551 -12.57 -16.46 -9.56
C PHE A 551 -11.78 -15.90 -8.38
N SER A 552 -10.46 -15.94 -8.40
CA SER A 552 -9.60 -15.30 -7.40
C SER A 552 -9.71 -13.76 -7.40
N GLN A 553 -10.28 -13.18 -8.46
CA GLN A 553 -10.49 -11.73 -8.59
C GLN A 553 -11.73 -11.21 -7.86
N TYR A 554 -12.48 -12.05 -7.16
CA TYR A 554 -13.66 -11.63 -6.42
C TYR A 554 -13.41 -10.37 -5.57
N ASP A 555 -14.44 -9.58 -5.39
CA ASP A 555 -14.36 -8.37 -4.54
C ASP A 555 -14.67 -8.69 -3.07
N ASP A 556 -15.55 -9.66 -2.81
CA ASP A 556 -15.85 -10.19 -1.48
C ASP A 556 -16.39 -11.62 -1.55
N ARG A 557 -16.38 -12.33 -0.44
CA ARG A 557 -16.79 -13.75 -0.33
C ARG A 557 -17.26 -14.13 1.06
N GLU A 558 -17.92 -15.27 1.16
CA GLU A 558 -18.24 -15.93 2.43
C GLU A 558 -17.81 -17.41 2.39
N GLY A 559 -17.00 -17.82 3.35
CA GLY A 559 -16.78 -19.22 3.75
C GLY A 559 -15.85 -20.08 2.90
N MET A 560 -15.32 -19.62 1.77
CA MET A 560 -14.43 -20.39 0.89
C MET A 560 -12.96 -20.08 1.11
N LYS A 561 -12.06 -20.91 0.55
CA LYS A 561 -10.61 -20.71 0.62
C LYS A 561 -10.03 -20.41 -0.76
N LEU A 562 -9.25 -19.34 -0.83
CA LEU A 562 -8.36 -19.10 -1.96
C LEU A 562 -7.11 -19.97 -1.80
N VAL A 563 -6.88 -20.87 -2.76
CA VAL A 563 -5.70 -21.71 -2.79
C VAL A 563 -4.65 -21.06 -3.69
N ARG A 564 -3.45 -20.87 -3.15
CA ARG A 564 -2.29 -20.40 -3.90
C ARG A 564 -1.24 -21.48 -3.92
N PRO A 565 -0.86 -22.03 -5.08
CA PRO A 565 0.23 -22.98 -5.15
C PRO A 565 1.57 -22.32 -4.75
N VAL A 566 2.32 -22.97 -3.87
CA VAL A 566 3.46 -22.38 -3.14
C VAL A 566 4.75 -22.26 -3.96
N ALA A 567 4.87 -22.90 -5.09
CA ALA A 567 6.11 -22.92 -5.86
C ALA A 567 5.85 -22.58 -7.33
N LYS A 568 6.34 -21.42 -7.77
CA LYS A 568 6.25 -20.99 -9.18
C LYS A 568 4.80 -20.82 -9.63
N ARG A 569 4.21 -19.71 -9.27
CA ARG A 569 2.94 -19.27 -9.83
C ARG A 569 2.50 -20.01 -11.06
N PRO A 570 1.46 -20.69 -11.01
CA PRO A 570 0.26 -20.31 -11.70
C PRO A 570 -0.97 -20.85 -10.99
N MET A 571 -2.11 -20.41 -11.36
CA MET A 571 -3.42 -20.88 -10.93
C MET A 571 -3.69 -20.71 -9.42
N GLN A 572 -4.22 -19.55 -9.12
CA GLN A 572 -5.06 -19.38 -7.95
C GLN A 572 -6.42 -19.99 -8.28
N PHE A 573 -7.03 -20.65 -7.33
CA PHE A 573 -8.38 -21.18 -7.46
C PHE A 573 -9.11 -21.14 -6.12
N ILE A 574 -10.43 -21.20 -6.18
CA ILE A 574 -11.27 -21.24 -4.98
C ILE A 574 -11.62 -22.68 -4.67
N SER A 575 -11.47 -23.09 -3.41
CA SER A 575 -11.82 -24.41 -2.89
C SER A 575 -12.54 -24.33 -1.54
N GLY A 576 -12.91 -25.48 -0.98
CA GLY A 576 -13.62 -25.57 0.29
C GLY A 576 -15.04 -24.99 0.22
N VAL A 577 -15.65 -25.07 -0.95
CA VAL A 577 -17.02 -24.60 -1.23
C VAL A 577 -18.02 -25.41 -0.42
N ARG A 578 -18.98 -24.73 0.22
CA ARG A 578 -20.07 -25.34 1.01
C ARG A 578 -21.39 -24.68 0.66
N ASP A 579 -22.48 -25.31 1.07
CA ASP A 579 -23.83 -24.74 0.95
C ASP A 579 -23.91 -23.35 1.61
N GLY A 580 -24.50 -22.38 0.90
CA GLY A 580 -24.63 -21.01 1.34
C GLY A 580 -23.41 -20.10 1.14
N ASN A 581 -22.26 -20.64 0.72
CA ASN A 581 -21.10 -19.80 0.37
C ASN A 581 -21.38 -18.95 -0.85
N TRP A 582 -20.71 -17.80 -0.98
CA TRP A 582 -20.87 -16.92 -2.12
C TRP A 582 -19.58 -16.15 -2.46
N LEU A 583 -19.48 -15.72 -3.71
CA LEU A 583 -18.51 -14.76 -4.24
C LEU A 583 -19.26 -13.59 -4.89
N VAL A 584 -18.69 -12.40 -4.85
CA VAL A 584 -19.24 -11.25 -5.55
C VAL A 584 -18.20 -10.55 -6.40
N PHE A 585 -18.63 -10.09 -7.57
CA PHE A 585 -17.90 -9.26 -8.52
C PHE A 585 -18.67 -7.95 -8.70
N ASN A 586 -18.07 -6.82 -8.32
CA ASN A 586 -18.67 -5.50 -8.48
C ASN A 586 -18.37 -4.96 -9.88
N ASN A 587 -19.27 -4.11 -10.41
CA ASN A 587 -19.07 -3.43 -11.72
C ASN A 587 -18.75 -4.37 -12.90
N MET A 588 -19.43 -5.48 -13.00
CA MET A 588 -19.31 -6.35 -14.16
C MET A 588 -19.99 -5.72 -15.37
N CYS A 589 -19.20 -5.47 -16.43
CA CYS A 589 -19.63 -4.77 -17.63
C CYS A 589 -20.19 -5.77 -18.64
N PHE A 590 -21.48 -5.62 -18.94
CA PHE A 590 -22.18 -6.39 -19.94
C PHE A 590 -22.51 -5.49 -21.14
N LYS A 591 -21.65 -5.50 -22.15
CA LYS A 591 -21.84 -4.73 -23.40
C LYS A 591 -23.06 -5.19 -24.20
N GLN A 592 -23.53 -6.38 -23.93
CA GLN A 592 -24.73 -7.02 -24.52
C GLN A 592 -25.30 -8.02 -23.50
N ASN A 593 -26.52 -8.51 -23.74
CA ASN A 593 -27.09 -9.54 -22.89
C ASN A 593 -26.39 -10.87 -23.10
N PRO A 594 -25.81 -11.50 -22.07
CA PRO A 594 -25.18 -12.79 -22.19
C PRO A 594 -26.23 -13.88 -22.42
N GLN A 595 -25.87 -14.90 -23.21
CA GLN A 595 -26.69 -16.07 -23.46
C GLN A 595 -26.20 -17.29 -22.67
N LYS A 596 -24.91 -17.37 -22.41
CA LYS A 596 -24.25 -18.49 -21.73
C LYS A 596 -23.19 -18.00 -20.77
N VAL A 597 -22.87 -18.84 -19.78
CA VAL A 597 -21.73 -18.72 -18.93
C VAL A 597 -20.97 -20.04 -18.91
N THR A 598 -19.64 -19.98 -19.09
CA THR A 598 -18.76 -21.15 -18.96
C THR A 598 -17.91 -20.97 -17.70
N ILE A 599 -17.85 -22.06 -16.91
CA ILE A 599 -17.06 -22.11 -15.67
C ILE A 599 -16.02 -23.22 -15.80
N GLU A 600 -14.76 -22.91 -15.56
CA GLU A 600 -13.68 -23.89 -15.46
C GLU A 600 -13.53 -24.35 -14.00
N LEU A 601 -13.71 -25.64 -13.77
CA LEU A 601 -13.80 -26.21 -12.42
C LEU A 601 -13.27 -27.66 -12.35
N GLN A 602 -13.09 -28.12 -11.13
CA GLN A 602 -12.90 -29.55 -10.77
C GLN A 602 -14.05 -29.95 -9.84
N ALA A 603 -14.64 -31.13 -10.03
CA ALA A 603 -15.62 -31.70 -9.12
C ALA A 603 -15.52 -33.22 -9.15
N GLU A 604 -15.32 -33.84 -7.99
CA GLU A 604 -15.27 -35.31 -7.85
C GLU A 604 -16.66 -35.94 -7.84
N THR A 605 -17.64 -35.22 -7.32
CA THR A 605 -19.04 -35.65 -7.30
C THR A 605 -19.97 -34.51 -7.72
N PRO A 606 -21.12 -34.78 -8.29
CA PRO A 606 -22.16 -33.78 -8.47
C PRO A 606 -22.79 -33.41 -7.12
N GLY A 607 -23.57 -32.33 -7.06
CA GLY A 607 -24.34 -31.96 -5.86
C GLY A 607 -24.37 -30.49 -5.54
N THR A 608 -23.48 -29.69 -6.13
CA THR A 608 -23.52 -28.22 -6.02
C THR A 608 -24.27 -27.63 -7.21
N VAL A 609 -25.11 -26.63 -6.92
CA VAL A 609 -25.69 -25.72 -7.91
C VAL A 609 -25.14 -24.33 -7.67
N ILE A 610 -24.56 -23.70 -8.67
CA ILE A 610 -24.16 -22.29 -8.61
C ILE A 610 -25.30 -21.43 -9.13
N GLU A 611 -25.90 -20.60 -8.28
CA GLU A 611 -26.85 -19.58 -8.66
C GLU A 611 -26.11 -18.29 -8.94
N ILE A 612 -26.23 -17.75 -10.14
CA ILE A 612 -25.65 -16.43 -10.49
C ILE A 612 -26.79 -15.41 -10.38
N ARG A 613 -26.57 -14.39 -9.50
CA ARG A 613 -27.59 -13.40 -9.15
C ARG A 613 -27.10 -11.98 -9.35
N GLU A 614 -28.00 -11.10 -9.79
CA GLU A 614 -27.74 -9.68 -10.01
C GLU A 614 -28.15 -8.84 -8.79
N GLY A 615 -27.28 -7.94 -8.35
CA GLY A 615 -27.56 -6.91 -7.35
C GLY A 615 -27.33 -7.34 -5.90
N SER A 616 -27.93 -8.45 -5.44
CA SER A 616 -27.81 -8.96 -4.07
C SER A 616 -27.91 -10.50 -4.05
N LEU A 617 -27.66 -11.10 -2.88
CA LEU A 617 -27.82 -12.56 -2.69
C LEU A 617 -29.26 -13.05 -2.95
N ASP A 618 -30.25 -12.20 -2.69
CA ASP A 618 -31.67 -12.46 -2.99
C ASP A 618 -32.10 -11.76 -4.29
N GLY A 619 -31.16 -11.21 -5.04
CA GLY A 619 -31.41 -10.47 -6.27
C GLY A 619 -31.88 -11.36 -7.42
N LYS A 620 -32.08 -10.75 -8.58
CA LYS A 620 -32.54 -11.43 -9.79
C LYS A 620 -31.63 -12.60 -10.14
N LEU A 621 -32.20 -13.80 -10.23
CA LEU A 621 -31.48 -14.98 -10.72
C LEU A 621 -31.28 -14.85 -12.24
N ILE A 622 -30.04 -14.94 -12.71
CA ILE A 622 -29.67 -14.83 -14.13
C ILE A 622 -29.16 -16.14 -14.71
N ALA A 623 -28.62 -17.03 -13.89
CA ALA A 623 -28.26 -18.38 -14.32
C ALA A 623 -28.35 -19.37 -13.15
N THR A 624 -28.66 -20.64 -13.48
CA THR A 624 -28.56 -21.78 -12.57
C THR A 624 -27.62 -22.79 -13.20
N CYS A 625 -26.53 -23.10 -12.49
CA CYS A 625 -25.42 -23.90 -12.98
C CYS A 625 -25.30 -25.19 -12.14
N PRO A 626 -26.04 -26.29 -12.46
CA PRO A 626 -25.84 -27.56 -11.77
C PRO A 626 -24.51 -28.17 -12.15
N ILE A 627 -23.63 -28.34 -11.16
CA ILE A 627 -22.27 -28.84 -11.38
C ILE A 627 -22.29 -30.36 -11.54
N ASN A 628 -21.76 -30.83 -12.65
CA ASN A 628 -21.55 -32.22 -12.94
C ASN A 628 -20.16 -32.68 -12.46
N GLN A 629 -20.06 -34.00 -12.16
CA GLN A 629 -18.78 -34.63 -11.94
C GLN A 629 -17.88 -34.48 -13.17
N ASN A 630 -16.59 -34.23 -13.00
CA ASN A 630 -15.61 -34.20 -14.07
C ASN A 630 -15.47 -35.59 -14.70
N GLN A 631 -15.30 -35.64 -16.02
CA GLN A 631 -15.06 -36.91 -16.74
C GLN A 631 -13.70 -37.49 -16.36
N THR A 632 -12.71 -36.63 -16.19
CA THR A 632 -11.35 -37.01 -15.74
C THR A 632 -11.12 -36.50 -14.34
N PRO A 633 -10.98 -37.35 -13.32
CA PRO A 633 -10.71 -36.91 -11.96
C PRO A 633 -9.41 -36.09 -11.85
N GLY A 634 -9.49 -34.96 -11.17
CA GLY A 634 -8.35 -34.07 -10.92
C GLY A 634 -7.96 -33.14 -12.07
N GLU A 635 -8.59 -33.23 -13.22
CA GLU A 635 -8.39 -32.34 -14.35
C GLU A 635 -9.34 -31.14 -14.28
N TRP A 636 -8.95 -30.00 -14.88
CA TRP A 636 -9.81 -28.83 -15.02
C TRP A 636 -10.70 -28.99 -16.26
N GLU A 637 -12.01 -28.87 -16.06
CA GLU A 637 -12.97 -29.00 -17.13
C GLU A 637 -13.88 -27.77 -17.21
N LYS A 638 -14.28 -27.41 -18.45
CA LYS A 638 -15.21 -26.30 -18.72
C LYS A 638 -16.62 -26.81 -18.81
N GLN A 639 -17.51 -26.32 -17.94
CA GLN A 639 -18.93 -26.58 -17.96
C GLN A 639 -19.68 -25.31 -18.36
N THR A 640 -20.63 -25.43 -19.33
CA THR A 640 -21.34 -24.28 -19.89
C THR A 640 -22.83 -24.37 -19.56
N PHE A 641 -23.40 -23.23 -19.16
CA PHE A 641 -24.77 -23.10 -18.69
C PHE A 641 -25.48 -21.95 -19.41
N GLU A 642 -26.81 -22.07 -19.59
CA GLU A 642 -27.65 -21.04 -20.19
C GLU A 642 -27.84 -19.86 -19.19
N VAL A 643 -27.83 -18.64 -19.71
CA VAL A 643 -28.16 -17.42 -18.97
C VAL A 643 -29.56 -16.98 -19.36
N SER A 644 -30.40 -16.76 -18.36
CA SER A 644 -31.80 -16.37 -18.57
C SER A 644 -32.03 -14.91 -18.18
N GLY A 645 -32.45 -14.12 -19.17
CA GLY A 645 -32.86 -12.72 -18.95
C GLY A 645 -31.77 -11.67 -19.12
N ALA A 646 -32.21 -10.43 -19.30
CA ALA A 646 -31.33 -9.30 -19.49
C ALA A 646 -30.56 -8.97 -18.19
N VAL A 647 -29.28 -8.67 -18.30
CA VAL A 647 -28.40 -8.20 -17.20
C VAL A 647 -28.07 -6.75 -17.44
N LYS A 648 -28.09 -5.92 -16.38
CA LYS A 648 -27.72 -4.51 -16.48
C LYS A 648 -26.21 -4.37 -16.65
N ASP A 649 -25.77 -3.40 -17.45
CA ASP A 649 -24.37 -3.03 -17.52
C ASP A 649 -23.88 -2.50 -16.15
N LYS A 650 -22.62 -2.79 -15.82
CA LYS A 650 -21.98 -2.43 -14.54
C LYS A 650 -22.74 -2.96 -13.32
N SER A 651 -23.26 -4.18 -13.43
CA SER A 651 -23.96 -4.85 -12.33
C SER A 651 -23.02 -5.49 -11.33
N LYS A 652 -23.50 -5.61 -10.09
CA LYS A 652 -22.92 -6.46 -9.06
C LYS A 652 -23.42 -7.88 -9.27
N ILE A 653 -22.52 -8.85 -9.44
CA ILE A 653 -22.84 -10.24 -9.73
C ILE A 653 -22.39 -11.15 -8.59
N TYR A 654 -23.33 -11.90 -8.03
CA TYR A 654 -23.10 -12.91 -7.00
C TYR A 654 -23.09 -14.30 -7.61
N PHE A 655 -22.12 -15.11 -7.21
CA PHE A 655 -22.10 -16.56 -7.40
C PHE A 655 -22.41 -17.21 -6.06
N LEU A 656 -23.60 -17.72 -5.88
CA LEU A 656 -24.10 -18.33 -4.65
C LEU A 656 -24.13 -19.84 -4.81
N PHE A 657 -23.51 -20.57 -3.90
CA PHE A 657 -23.36 -22.02 -3.96
C PHE A 657 -24.43 -22.70 -3.11
N ARG A 658 -25.17 -23.66 -3.70
CA ARG A 658 -26.17 -24.47 -3.05
C ARG A 658 -25.79 -25.93 -3.12
N GLY A 659 -25.99 -26.66 -2.00
CA GLY A 659 -25.58 -28.04 -1.92
C GLY A 659 -24.06 -28.20 -1.79
N GLN A 660 -23.57 -29.43 -1.89
CA GLN A 660 -22.15 -29.72 -1.69
C GLN A 660 -21.69 -30.84 -2.65
N SER A 661 -20.67 -30.55 -3.45
CA SER A 661 -19.88 -31.50 -4.22
C SER A 661 -18.57 -31.79 -3.52
N GLN A 662 -18.08 -33.03 -3.56
CA GLN A 662 -16.74 -33.34 -3.10
C GLN A 662 -15.72 -32.83 -4.12
N GLY A 663 -14.57 -32.35 -3.62
CA GLY A 663 -13.47 -31.89 -4.45
C GLY A 663 -13.78 -30.68 -5.33
N LEU A 664 -14.88 -29.92 -5.05
CA LEU A 664 -15.20 -28.76 -5.86
C LEU A 664 -14.14 -27.67 -5.68
N ALA A 665 -13.51 -27.33 -6.80
CA ALA A 665 -12.65 -26.20 -6.98
C ALA A 665 -13.06 -25.42 -8.24
N ILE A 666 -13.06 -24.11 -8.20
CA ILE A 666 -13.42 -23.23 -9.32
C ILE A 666 -12.26 -22.30 -9.65
N LYS A 667 -11.99 -22.09 -10.93
CA LYS A 667 -10.83 -21.36 -11.43
C LYS A 667 -11.21 -20.04 -12.11
N ASN A 668 -11.92 -20.11 -13.21
CA ASN A 668 -12.34 -18.94 -13.97
C ASN A 668 -13.75 -19.13 -14.55
N PHE A 669 -14.29 -18.03 -15.07
CA PHE A 669 -15.55 -18.02 -15.80
C PHE A 669 -15.54 -16.97 -16.91
N ILE A 670 -16.44 -17.12 -17.88
CA ILE A 670 -16.66 -16.20 -18.98
C ILE A 670 -18.10 -16.24 -19.43
N PHE A 671 -18.69 -15.10 -19.73
CA PHE A 671 -20.02 -14.99 -20.35
C PHE A 671 -19.87 -14.85 -21.87
N TYR A 672 -20.93 -15.32 -22.60
CA TYR A 672 -21.00 -15.25 -24.05
C TYR A 672 -22.29 -14.63 -24.51
#